data_88b1bd77810f09deaa598a01933086eb
#
_entry.id   88b1bd77810f09deaa598a01933086eb
#
_cell.length_a   1.000
_cell.length_b   1.000
_cell.length_c   1.000
_cell.angle_alpha   90.00
_cell.angle_beta   90.00
_cell.angle_gamma   90.00
#
_symmetry.space_group_name_H-M   'P 1'
#
loop_
_entity.id
_entity.type
_entity.pdbx_description
1 polymer ?
#
loop_
_entity_poly.entity_id
_entity_poly.type
_entity_poly.pdbx_seq_one_letter_code
_entity_poly.pdbx_strand_id
1 'polypeptide(L)'
;MIRAILTNPDLLASTPWYRLFENDFWGTPLTERGSHGSYRPLCVATFRLNHFLGGLEPWGYHLVNVALHAACTVLVVKVARKVLPGRSNLAHAITGFLFAVHPIHSEAVAGIVGRADLLACFLTLTSFLTYSAHCNRTRSPFPLLLALVSSTLATLAKETGISSLALCLLWELCRGEPSRKGNCGFTRGRSVGILSGGLALLALGRLRLAGSRPEFASADNPTARHPSRLTRGLTFLYLPAASARMLLCPSTLSFDWSMDAVPRITSPWDPRNLESVCLYAVLIGAAFWAVRGLRRPRRDSTTGLLQQAYPRSASSRCPVCAGRRTGGCHTDGCRAANNNNNSPLGDCHCAKRPNSNGGVNGVNVGGRQTAATALAVSLGFLVLPFLPASNLFFYVGFVIAERILYLPSVGACLVVGAAVSGCYRIARRNGSRTRGRAVLLGTAILIGVMSAKTLVRNADWRDEESLYRSALHVNPPKAYGNLGSILSEQGRVAEAEEAFVQALRYRPNMADVHYNLGILQQGRKNYDEAILSYQRAIHFRPSLAQAYVNLGAALISVGRGTEAAAVLRAGASLDGSGLKDKRAHEAARVQALLQLGALYADQGRLQRALSAYREALRALPDHYPPQSVYNLLGETLSRLQQYAEAERWFQASLASQPDHVPAHITYGKLLARNSSRVLEAERWFLRARRLAPDDPSVHHHYGLFLTSQGRLVEAAEEQLRAAELSRSDYELSVAAASALRQADRRDEAEVWYRHAASLRPHEARSHTNLGAILHLNGKYKQAAAAYKEALRLQPGDATTITNLHKLAAILA
;
A
#
# COMPACT_ATOMS: atom_id res chain seq x y z
N MET A 1 1.15 2.38 0.93
CA MET A 1 0.97 3.57 0.08
C MET A 1 2.30 4.18 -0.33
N ILE A 2 3.20 4.46 0.58
CA ILE A 2 4.51 5.10 0.35
C ILE A 2 5.28 4.48 -0.83
N ARG A 3 5.52 3.18 -0.82
CA ARG A 3 6.29 2.50 -1.88
C ARG A 3 5.63 2.50 -3.27
N ALA A 4 4.30 2.41 -3.35
CA ALA A 4 3.61 2.32 -4.65
C ALA A 4 3.50 3.66 -5.37
N ILE A 5 3.60 4.78 -4.64
CA ILE A 5 3.39 6.12 -5.18
C ILE A 5 4.56 7.04 -4.83
N LEU A 6 4.85 7.26 -3.54
CA LEU A 6 5.82 8.27 -3.12
C LEU A 6 7.27 7.94 -3.55
N THR A 7 7.65 6.66 -3.48
CA THR A 7 9.01 6.21 -3.81
C THR A 7 9.11 5.39 -5.07
N ASN A 8 8.03 5.30 -5.87
CA ASN A 8 8.02 4.53 -7.10
C ASN A 8 8.63 5.36 -8.25
N PRO A 9 9.81 4.99 -8.76
CA PRO A 9 10.48 5.72 -9.82
C PRO A 9 9.71 5.73 -11.15
N ASP A 10 8.82 4.74 -11.37
CA ASP A 10 8.06 4.61 -12.60
C ASP A 10 7.00 5.70 -12.78
N LEU A 11 6.67 6.44 -11.71
CA LEU A 11 5.72 7.56 -11.76
C LEU A 11 6.37 8.85 -12.24
N LEU A 12 7.70 8.97 -12.15
CA LEU A 12 8.42 10.18 -12.51
C LEU A 12 8.49 10.36 -14.03
N ALA A 13 8.38 11.61 -14.49
CA ALA A 13 8.49 11.95 -15.91
C ALA A 13 9.89 11.61 -16.49
N SER A 14 10.94 11.67 -15.66
CA SER A 14 12.32 11.32 -16.01
C SER A 14 12.51 9.83 -16.33
N THR A 15 11.64 8.95 -15.83
CA THR A 15 11.73 7.52 -16.10
C THR A 15 11.10 7.20 -17.45
N PRO A 16 11.80 6.50 -18.37
CA PRO A 16 11.26 6.11 -19.66
C PRO A 16 9.99 5.26 -19.50
N TRP A 17 8.98 5.48 -20.35
CA TRP A 17 7.66 4.82 -20.23
C TRP A 17 7.71 3.30 -20.38
N TYR A 18 8.68 2.75 -21.13
CA TYR A 18 8.82 1.30 -21.33
C TYR A 18 9.23 0.56 -20.03
N ARG A 19 9.85 1.25 -19.07
CA ARG A 19 10.21 0.69 -17.76
C ARG A 19 9.00 0.18 -16.98
N LEU A 20 7.82 0.72 -17.23
CA LEU A 20 6.55 0.21 -16.69
C LEU A 20 6.30 -1.28 -17.00
N PHE A 21 6.88 -1.79 -18.10
CA PHE A 21 6.73 -3.18 -18.53
C PHE A 21 7.88 -4.07 -18.05
N GLU A 22 8.94 -3.51 -17.51
CA GLU A 22 10.10 -4.22 -16.97
C GLU A 22 10.05 -4.37 -15.45
N ASN A 23 9.30 -3.48 -14.78
CA ASN A 23 9.22 -3.39 -13.32
C ASN A 23 7.94 -4.03 -12.77
N ASP A 24 7.99 -4.36 -11.48
CA ASP A 24 6.81 -4.77 -10.72
C ASP A 24 5.97 -3.54 -10.31
N PHE A 25 4.85 -3.79 -9.63
CA PHE A 25 3.93 -2.75 -9.15
C PHE A 25 4.58 -1.70 -8.23
N TRP A 26 5.73 -2.01 -7.65
CA TRP A 26 6.45 -1.17 -6.70
C TRP A 26 7.66 -0.44 -7.32
N GLY A 27 7.87 -0.60 -8.63
CA GLY A 27 8.99 -0.01 -9.36
C GLY A 27 10.30 -0.77 -9.21
N THR A 28 10.25 -2.04 -8.80
CA THR A 28 11.42 -2.91 -8.72
C THR A 28 11.51 -3.75 -9.99
N PRO A 29 12.68 -3.86 -10.66
CA PRO A 29 12.85 -4.71 -11.84
C PRO A 29 12.44 -6.16 -11.57
N LEU A 30 11.68 -6.78 -12.48
CA LEU A 30 11.22 -8.17 -12.34
C LEU A 30 12.36 -9.19 -12.27
N THR A 31 13.53 -8.83 -12.80
CA THR A 31 14.74 -9.67 -12.78
C THR A 31 15.45 -9.68 -11.43
N GLU A 32 15.18 -8.71 -10.55
CA GLU A 32 15.78 -8.64 -9.23
C GLU A 32 15.13 -9.63 -8.25
N ARG A 33 15.95 -10.30 -7.44
CA ARG A 33 15.50 -11.24 -6.39
C ARG A 33 14.58 -10.58 -5.33
N GLY A 34 14.66 -9.26 -5.18
CA GLY A 34 13.82 -8.47 -4.27
C GLY A 34 12.44 -8.09 -4.82
N SER A 35 12.17 -8.40 -6.10
CA SER A 35 10.87 -8.10 -6.71
C SER A 35 9.75 -8.92 -6.10
N HIS A 36 8.62 -8.26 -5.88
CA HIS A 36 7.37 -8.89 -5.43
C HIS A 36 6.71 -9.77 -6.49
N GLY A 37 7.15 -9.69 -7.76
CA GLY A 37 6.53 -10.37 -8.89
C GLY A 37 5.11 -9.91 -9.21
N SER A 38 4.62 -8.82 -8.58
CA SER A 38 3.30 -8.23 -8.85
C SER A 38 3.37 -7.37 -10.11
N TYR A 39 3.20 -7.97 -11.26
CA TYR A 39 3.27 -7.27 -12.54
C TYR A 39 1.94 -6.61 -12.89
N ARG A 40 1.83 -5.28 -12.81
CA ARG A 40 0.59 -4.49 -13.01
C ARG A 40 0.83 -3.20 -13.78
N PRO A 41 1.43 -3.25 -14.98
CA PRO A 41 1.84 -2.05 -15.72
C PRO A 41 0.67 -1.10 -16.02
N LEU A 42 -0.53 -1.62 -16.30
CA LEU A 42 -1.70 -0.77 -16.56
C LEU A 42 -2.11 0.05 -15.32
N CYS A 43 -2.04 -0.53 -14.13
CA CYS A 43 -2.35 0.20 -12.90
C CYS A 43 -1.32 1.30 -12.64
N VAL A 44 -0.01 0.99 -12.78
CA VAL A 44 1.08 1.96 -12.63
C VAL A 44 0.97 3.08 -13.68
N ALA A 45 0.61 2.76 -14.92
CA ALA A 45 0.35 3.77 -15.96
C ALA A 45 -0.75 4.77 -15.54
N THR A 46 -1.83 4.30 -14.89
CA THR A 46 -2.87 5.20 -14.37
C THR A 46 -2.39 6.06 -13.21
N PHE A 47 -1.50 5.55 -12.35
CA PHE A 47 -0.87 6.36 -11.31
C PHE A 47 0.07 7.41 -11.90
N ARG A 48 0.88 7.02 -12.90
CA ARG A 48 1.74 7.96 -13.62
C ARG A 48 0.94 9.09 -14.28
N LEU A 49 -0.23 8.77 -14.86
CA LEU A 49 -1.12 9.79 -15.41
C LEU A 49 -1.65 10.72 -14.31
N ASN A 50 -2.08 10.18 -13.15
CA ASN A 50 -2.48 11.01 -12.01
C ASN A 50 -1.34 11.92 -11.53
N HIS A 51 -0.12 11.37 -11.43
CA HIS A 51 1.06 12.13 -11.02
C HIS A 51 1.37 13.24 -12.02
N PHE A 52 1.24 12.98 -13.32
CA PHE A 52 1.44 14.00 -14.36
C PHE A 52 0.42 15.13 -14.28
N LEU A 53 -0.84 14.82 -13.97
CA LEU A 53 -1.94 15.80 -13.93
C LEU A 53 -2.01 16.60 -12.63
N GLY A 54 -1.69 16.02 -11.48
CA GLY A 54 -1.89 16.62 -10.17
C GLY A 54 -0.78 16.32 -9.16
N GLY A 55 0.39 15.85 -9.60
CA GLY A 55 1.51 15.55 -8.71
C GLY A 55 1.16 14.46 -7.69
N LEU A 56 1.54 14.68 -6.45
CA LEU A 56 1.29 13.76 -5.33
C LEU A 56 -0.01 14.08 -4.55
N GLU A 57 -0.82 15.02 -5.03
CA GLU A 57 -2.06 15.39 -4.36
C GLU A 57 -3.07 14.23 -4.27
N PRO A 58 -3.44 13.77 -3.07
CA PRO A 58 -4.21 12.53 -2.89
C PRO A 58 -5.62 12.56 -3.48
N TRP A 59 -6.28 13.72 -3.49
CA TRP A 59 -7.68 13.84 -3.91
C TRP A 59 -7.92 13.34 -5.34
N GLY A 60 -6.99 13.62 -6.26
CA GLY A 60 -7.09 13.18 -7.66
C GLY A 60 -7.03 11.67 -7.80
N TYR A 61 -6.22 11.01 -6.97
CA TYR A 61 -6.16 9.54 -6.94
C TYR A 61 -7.46 8.92 -6.39
N HIS A 62 -8.04 9.51 -5.34
CA HIS A 62 -9.30 9.04 -4.78
C HIS A 62 -10.48 9.28 -5.74
N LEU A 63 -10.52 10.42 -6.41
CA LEU A 63 -11.56 10.73 -7.39
C LEU A 63 -11.61 9.66 -8.50
N VAL A 64 -10.46 9.26 -9.03
CA VAL A 64 -10.40 8.19 -10.06
C VAL A 64 -10.92 6.86 -9.50
N ASN A 65 -10.59 6.51 -8.27
CA ASN A 65 -11.09 5.27 -7.65
C ASN A 65 -12.61 5.29 -7.47
N VAL A 66 -13.18 6.40 -7.00
CA VAL A 66 -14.63 6.57 -6.85
C VAL A 66 -15.33 6.52 -8.20
N ALA A 67 -14.79 7.19 -9.22
CA ALA A 67 -15.33 7.16 -10.58
C ALA A 67 -15.31 5.73 -11.17
N LEU A 68 -14.22 4.98 -10.97
CA LEU A 68 -14.13 3.59 -11.36
C LEU A 68 -15.15 2.71 -10.64
N HIS A 69 -15.38 2.93 -9.33
CA HIS A 69 -16.38 2.19 -8.57
C HIS A 69 -17.81 2.48 -9.09
N ALA A 70 -18.12 3.73 -9.38
CA ALA A 70 -19.39 4.11 -10.00
C ALA A 70 -19.58 3.46 -11.38
N ALA A 71 -18.55 3.47 -12.21
CA ALA A 71 -18.54 2.80 -13.52
C ALA A 71 -18.74 1.28 -13.38
N CYS A 72 -18.04 0.63 -12.44
CA CYS A 72 -18.24 -0.78 -12.12
C CYS A 72 -19.68 -1.07 -11.71
N THR A 73 -20.29 -0.24 -10.87
CA THR A 73 -21.70 -0.37 -10.44
C THR A 73 -22.65 -0.35 -11.64
N VAL A 74 -22.45 0.59 -12.55
CA VAL A 74 -23.25 0.65 -13.79
C VAL A 74 -23.08 -0.63 -14.62
N LEU A 75 -21.85 -1.14 -14.76
CA LEU A 75 -21.60 -2.38 -15.49
C LEU A 75 -22.20 -3.60 -14.79
N VAL A 76 -22.19 -3.64 -13.45
CA VAL A 76 -22.85 -4.70 -12.65
C VAL A 76 -24.36 -4.73 -12.93
N VAL A 77 -25.02 -3.59 -12.99
CA VAL A 77 -26.44 -3.51 -13.37
C VAL A 77 -26.64 -4.01 -14.79
N LYS A 78 -25.75 -3.68 -15.74
CA LYS A 78 -25.82 -4.21 -17.13
C LYS A 78 -25.62 -5.72 -17.17
N VAL A 79 -24.69 -6.27 -16.37
CA VAL A 79 -24.48 -7.72 -16.22
C VAL A 79 -25.73 -8.38 -15.61
N ALA A 80 -26.30 -7.80 -14.55
CA ALA A 80 -27.52 -8.30 -13.93
C ALA A 80 -28.68 -8.40 -14.95
N ARG A 81 -28.85 -7.40 -15.80
CA ARG A 81 -29.84 -7.45 -16.89
C ARG A 81 -29.63 -8.58 -17.91
N LYS A 82 -28.39 -9.03 -18.08
CA LYS A 82 -28.03 -10.14 -18.98
C LYS A 82 -28.17 -11.49 -18.31
N VAL A 83 -27.82 -11.61 -17.06
CA VAL A 83 -27.69 -12.88 -16.33
C VAL A 83 -29.00 -13.28 -15.66
N LEU A 84 -29.73 -12.36 -15.05
CA LEU A 84 -30.92 -12.66 -14.26
C LEU A 84 -32.19 -12.82 -15.13
N PRO A 85 -32.98 -13.88 -14.90
CA PRO A 85 -34.12 -14.17 -15.73
C PRO A 85 -35.25 -13.15 -15.56
N GLY A 86 -35.85 -12.78 -16.71
CA GLY A 86 -37.04 -11.93 -16.76
C GLY A 86 -36.74 -10.43 -16.71
N ARG A 87 -37.78 -9.64 -16.99
CA ARG A 87 -37.73 -8.17 -16.96
C ARG A 87 -37.93 -7.64 -15.52
N SER A 88 -37.34 -8.28 -14.52
CA SER A 88 -37.46 -7.85 -13.12
C SER A 88 -36.49 -6.71 -12.84
N ASN A 89 -36.92 -5.47 -13.08
CA ASN A 89 -36.16 -4.28 -12.71
C ASN A 89 -35.76 -4.29 -11.23
N LEU A 90 -36.55 -4.95 -10.37
CA LEU A 90 -36.25 -5.09 -8.94
C LEU A 90 -34.96 -5.88 -8.70
N ALA A 91 -34.76 -7.02 -9.37
CA ALA A 91 -33.52 -7.80 -9.19
C ALA A 91 -32.28 -7.02 -9.63
N HIS A 92 -32.38 -6.29 -10.77
CA HIS A 92 -31.28 -5.49 -11.28
C HIS A 92 -30.95 -4.31 -10.36
N ALA A 93 -31.97 -3.62 -9.84
CA ALA A 93 -31.81 -2.52 -8.89
C ALA A 93 -31.18 -2.99 -7.57
N ILE A 94 -31.68 -4.09 -6.99
CA ILE A 94 -31.14 -4.65 -5.75
C ILE A 94 -29.67 -5.04 -5.94
N THR A 95 -29.33 -5.73 -7.04
CA THR A 95 -27.94 -6.10 -7.34
C THR A 95 -27.04 -4.87 -7.42
N GLY A 96 -27.49 -3.82 -8.12
CA GLY A 96 -26.72 -2.57 -8.25
C GLY A 96 -26.56 -1.83 -6.93
N PHE A 97 -27.63 -1.67 -6.14
CA PHE A 97 -27.56 -1.00 -4.85
C PHE A 97 -26.69 -1.74 -3.86
N LEU A 98 -26.84 -3.07 -3.74
CA LEU A 98 -25.99 -3.87 -2.85
C LEU A 98 -24.51 -3.75 -3.24
N PHE A 99 -24.18 -3.80 -4.52
CA PHE A 99 -22.81 -3.61 -4.97
C PHE A 99 -22.30 -2.21 -4.67
N ALA A 100 -23.11 -1.17 -4.91
CA ALA A 100 -22.70 0.22 -4.66
C ALA A 100 -22.36 0.50 -3.19
N VAL A 101 -23.10 -0.10 -2.26
CA VAL A 101 -22.99 0.23 -0.82
C VAL A 101 -22.35 -0.85 0.02
N HIS A 102 -21.75 -1.88 -0.57
CA HIS A 102 -21.20 -3.01 0.18
C HIS A 102 -19.94 -2.60 0.94
N PRO A 103 -19.87 -2.78 2.29
CA PRO A 103 -18.74 -2.32 3.10
C PRO A 103 -17.39 -2.92 2.72
N ILE A 104 -17.39 -4.12 2.13
CA ILE A 104 -16.18 -4.82 1.68
C ILE A 104 -15.42 -4.05 0.59
N HIS A 105 -16.06 -3.09 -0.07
CA HIS A 105 -15.46 -2.27 -1.12
C HIS A 105 -14.61 -1.12 -0.58
N SER A 106 -14.74 -0.77 0.70
CA SER A 106 -14.04 0.38 1.29
C SER A 106 -12.53 0.26 1.15
N GLU A 107 -11.93 -0.92 1.38
CA GLU A 107 -10.49 -1.11 1.18
C GLU A 107 -10.06 -0.87 -0.28
N ALA A 108 -10.87 -1.34 -1.24
CA ALA A 108 -10.54 -1.19 -2.66
C ALA A 108 -10.73 0.24 -3.18
N VAL A 109 -11.71 0.99 -2.64
CA VAL A 109 -12.07 2.33 -3.11
C VAL A 109 -11.32 3.41 -2.36
N ALA A 110 -11.30 3.36 -1.01
CA ALA A 110 -10.59 4.32 -0.18
C ALA A 110 -9.07 4.10 -0.24
N GLY A 111 -8.60 2.87 -0.31
CA GLY A 111 -7.19 2.56 -0.51
C GLY A 111 -6.74 2.84 -1.94
N ILE A 112 -5.84 3.80 -2.17
CA ILE A 112 -5.36 4.16 -3.52
C ILE A 112 -4.81 2.94 -4.28
N VAL A 113 -4.07 2.07 -3.60
CA VAL A 113 -3.51 0.82 -4.14
C VAL A 113 -4.58 -0.16 -4.63
N GLY A 114 -5.81 -0.05 -4.10
CA GLY A 114 -6.98 -0.83 -4.52
C GLY A 114 -7.43 -0.57 -5.96
N ARG A 115 -6.90 0.48 -6.62
CA ARG A 115 -7.18 0.78 -8.04
C ARG A 115 -6.99 -0.42 -8.96
N ALA A 116 -6.03 -1.28 -8.67
CA ALA A 116 -5.80 -2.50 -9.43
C ALA A 116 -7.02 -3.42 -9.44
N ASP A 117 -7.75 -3.52 -8.32
CA ASP A 117 -8.98 -4.30 -8.19
C ASP A 117 -10.14 -3.67 -8.96
N LEU A 118 -10.27 -2.35 -8.86
CA LEU A 118 -11.29 -1.57 -9.56
C LEU A 118 -11.13 -1.69 -11.08
N LEU A 119 -9.90 -1.49 -11.59
CA LEU A 119 -9.59 -1.61 -13.02
C LEU A 119 -9.83 -3.03 -13.53
N ALA A 120 -9.35 -4.04 -12.79
CA ALA A 120 -9.55 -5.43 -13.16
C ALA A 120 -11.05 -5.80 -13.20
N CYS A 121 -11.84 -5.33 -12.24
CA CYS A 121 -13.28 -5.52 -12.23
C CYS A 121 -13.95 -4.82 -13.42
N PHE A 122 -13.67 -3.55 -13.66
CA PHE A 122 -14.21 -2.77 -14.77
C PHE A 122 -13.96 -3.45 -16.11
N LEU A 123 -12.72 -3.87 -16.37
CA LEU A 123 -12.31 -4.52 -17.61
C LEU A 123 -12.87 -5.94 -17.74
N THR A 124 -12.98 -6.69 -16.62
CA THR A 124 -13.62 -8.02 -16.59
C THR A 124 -15.09 -7.92 -16.94
N LEU A 125 -15.83 -6.97 -16.36
CA LEU A 125 -17.24 -6.75 -16.66
C LEU A 125 -17.44 -6.28 -18.12
N THR A 126 -16.55 -5.43 -18.62
CA THR A 126 -16.54 -4.98 -20.02
C THR A 126 -16.31 -6.16 -20.97
N SER A 127 -15.30 -7.00 -20.66
CA SER A 127 -15.04 -8.22 -21.44
C SER A 127 -16.26 -9.15 -21.49
N PHE A 128 -16.88 -9.42 -20.35
CA PHE A 128 -18.07 -10.27 -20.26
C PHE A 128 -19.25 -9.70 -21.07
N LEU A 129 -19.52 -8.40 -20.97
CA LEU A 129 -20.61 -7.73 -21.70
C LEU A 129 -20.37 -7.71 -23.19
N THR A 130 -19.16 -7.43 -23.65
CA THR A 130 -18.80 -7.44 -25.08
C THR A 130 -18.85 -8.85 -25.64
N TYR A 131 -18.36 -9.86 -24.90
CA TYR A 131 -18.54 -11.25 -25.29
C TYR A 131 -20.02 -11.66 -25.35
N SER A 132 -20.82 -11.25 -24.36
CA SER A 132 -22.27 -11.46 -24.38
C SER A 132 -22.93 -10.82 -25.61
N ALA A 133 -22.42 -9.66 -26.08
CA ALA A 133 -22.90 -9.02 -27.32
C ALA A 133 -22.48 -9.81 -28.59
N HIS A 134 -21.24 -10.34 -28.61
CA HIS A 134 -20.80 -11.28 -29.66
C HIS A 134 -21.76 -12.46 -29.79
N CYS A 135 -22.17 -13.02 -28.68
CA CYS A 135 -23.11 -14.16 -28.69
C CYS A 135 -24.52 -13.81 -29.18
N ASN A 136 -25.00 -12.58 -29.06
CA ASN A 136 -26.37 -12.16 -29.38
C ASN A 136 -26.53 -11.61 -30.81
N ARG A 137 -25.48 -11.05 -31.36
CA ARG A 137 -25.44 -10.61 -32.77
C ARG A 137 -24.88 -11.75 -33.60
N THR A 138 -25.02 -11.75 -34.86
CA THR A 138 -24.56 -12.77 -35.84
C THR A 138 -23.08 -13.22 -35.65
N ARG A 139 -22.61 -13.38 -34.40
CA ARG A 139 -21.23 -13.73 -33.98
C ARG A 139 -20.18 -12.88 -34.70
N SER A 140 -20.39 -11.55 -34.73
CA SER A 140 -19.44 -10.59 -35.27
C SER A 140 -18.07 -10.73 -34.58
N PRO A 141 -16.95 -10.67 -35.30
CA PRO A 141 -15.60 -10.80 -34.72
C PRO A 141 -15.22 -9.60 -33.83
N PHE A 142 -15.74 -8.40 -34.12
CA PHE A 142 -15.36 -7.17 -33.39
C PHE A 142 -15.66 -7.22 -31.88
N PRO A 143 -16.87 -7.60 -31.40
CA PRO A 143 -17.09 -7.72 -29.95
C PRO A 143 -16.26 -8.84 -29.30
N LEU A 144 -15.89 -9.91 -30.05
CA LEU A 144 -14.98 -10.93 -29.52
C LEU A 144 -13.58 -10.39 -29.36
N LEU A 145 -13.07 -9.63 -30.32
CA LEU A 145 -11.77 -8.97 -30.25
C LEU A 145 -11.74 -8.00 -29.03
N LEU A 146 -12.79 -7.19 -28.90
CA LEU A 146 -12.89 -6.25 -27.76
C LEU A 146 -12.93 -6.99 -26.42
N ALA A 147 -13.57 -8.15 -26.34
CA ALA A 147 -13.58 -8.99 -25.14
C ALA A 147 -12.18 -9.52 -24.83
N LEU A 148 -11.42 -9.97 -25.81
CA LEU A 148 -10.04 -10.44 -25.65
C LEU A 148 -9.11 -9.31 -25.21
N VAL A 149 -9.18 -8.15 -25.86
CA VAL A 149 -8.39 -6.96 -25.49
C VAL A 149 -8.71 -6.54 -24.04
N SER A 150 -9.99 -6.44 -23.70
CA SER A 150 -10.40 -6.09 -22.32
C SER A 150 -9.90 -7.10 -21.29
N SER A 151 -9.88 -8.40 -21.62
CA SER A 151 -9.35 -9.46 -20.74
C SER A 151 -7.84 -9.35 -20.56
N THR A 152 -7.12 -9.05 -21.63
CA THR A 152 -5.67 -8.81 -21.57
C THR A 152 -5.37 -7.61 -20.69
N LEU A 153 -6.05 -6.48 -20.89
CA LEU A 153 -5.91 -5.29 -20.07
C LEU A 153 -6.31 -5.56 -18.60
N ALA A 154 -7.37 -6.36 -18.36
CA ALA A 154 -7.74 -6.77 -16.99
C ALA A 154 -6.60 -7.53 -16.30
N THR A 155 -5.94 -8.44 -17.03
CA THR A 155 -4.80 -9.23 -16.53
C THR A 155 -3.56 -8.34 -16.28
N LEU A 156 -3.34 -7.30 -17.11
CA LEU A 156 -2.28 -6.30 -16.92
C LEU A 156 -2.60 -5.30 -15.77
N ALA A 157 -3.87 -5.16 -15.42
CA ALA A 157 -4.27 -4.37 -14.26
C ALA A 157 -4.09 -5.16 -12.94
N LYS A 158 -4.50 -6.43 -12.93
CA LYS A 158 -4.34 -7.36 -11.80
C LYS A 158 -4.42 -8.82 -12.25
N GLU A 159 -3.73 -9.69 -11.54
CA GLU A 159 -3.66 -11.15 -11.81
C GLU A 159 -5.05 -11.80 -11.87
N THR A 160 -5.97 -11.36 -11.04
CA THR A 160 -7.37 -11.87 -11.00
C THR A 160 -8.14 -11.58 -12.28
N GLY A 161 -7.72 -10.61 -13.10
CA GLY A 161 -8.33 -10.28 -14.38
C GLY A 161 -8.34 -11.42 -15.39
N ILE A 162 -7.46 -12.41 -15.26
CA ILE A 162 -7.44 -13.62 -16.11
C ILE A 162 -8.77 -14.39 -16.05
N SER A 163 -9.49 -14.30 -14.93
CA SER A 163 -10.79 -14.93 -14.75
C SER A 163 -11.87 -14.44 -15.72
N SER A 164 -11.65 -13.29 -16.36
CA SER A 164 -12.57 -12.72 -17.35
C SER A 164 -12.86 -13.68 -18.53
N LEU A 165 -11.81 -14.33 -19.08
CA LEU A 165 -11.98 -15.31 -20.14
C LEU A 165 -12.67 -16.60 -19.67
N ALA A 166 -12.38 -17.02 -18.41
CA ALA A 166 -13.06 -18.15 -17.80
C ALA A 166 -14.56 -17.88 -17.61
N LEU A 167 -14.94 -16.65 -17.25
CA LEU A 167 -16.34 -16.20 -17.16
C LEU A 167 -17.02 -16.18 -18.54
N CYS A 168 -16.32 -15.72 -19.58
CA CYS A 168 -16.84 -15.77 -20.96
C CYS A 168 -17.04 -17.21 -21.43
N LEU A 169 -16.11 -18.11 -21.13
CA LEU A 169 -16.25 -19.54 -21.41
C LEU A 169 -17.45 -20.15 -20.67
N LEU A 170 -17.59 -19.87 -19.39
CA LEU A 170 -18.72 -20.34 -18.59
C LEU A 170 -20.04 -19.84 -19.17
N TRP A 171 -20.11 -18.57 -19.59
CA TRP A 171 -21.29 -18.03 -20.26
C TRP A 171 -21.61 -18.77 -21.53
N GLU A 172 -20.63 -19.05 -22.40
CA GLU A 172 -20.83 -19.80 -23.63
C GLU A 172 -21.30 -21.23 -23.37
N LEU A 173 -20.76 -21.90 -22.35
CA LEU A 173 -21.14 -23.25 -21.94
C LEU A 173 -22.57 -23.32 -21.38
N CYS A 174 -22.99 -22.30 -20.63
CA CYS A 174 -24.32 -22.27 -20.01
C CYS A 174 -25.45 -21.88 -21.01
N ARG A 175 -25.10 -21.30 -22.13
CA ARG A 175 -26.10 -20.97 -23.17
C ARG A 175 -26.47 -22.19 -24.02
N GLY A 176 -27.77 -22.42 -24.17
CA GLY A 176 -28.27 -23.36 -25.16
C GLY A 176 -27.95 -22.92 -26.60
N GLU A 177 -27.90 -23.83 -27.55
CA GLU A 177 -27.71 -23.52 -28.96
C GLU A 177 -28.84 -22.61 -29.49
N PRO A 178 -28.51 -21.55 -30.25
CA PRO A 178 -29.52 -20.75 -30.90
C PRO A 178 -30.26 -21.59 -31.94
N SER A 179 -31.58 -21.60 -31.86
CA SER A 179 -32.50 -22.38 -32.76
C SER A 179 -32.52 -21.88 -34.23
N ARG A 180 -31.65 -20.98 -34.64
CA ARG A 180 -31.61 -20.46 -36.01
C ARG A 180 -30.44 -21.07 -36.79
N LYS A 181 -30.77 -21.91 -37.77
CA LYS A 181 -29.95 -22.28 -38.92
C LYS A 181 -29.70 -21.04 -39.81
N GLY A 182 -28.88 -20.11 -39.38
CA GLY A 182 -28.41 -19.00 -40.20
C GLY A 182 -26.91 -19.17 -40.42
N ASN A 183 -26.41 -18.85 -41.60
CA ASN A 183 -24.98 -18.79 -41.94
C ASN A 183 -24.25 -17.77 -41.03
N CYS A 184 -23.89 -18.19 -39.82
CA CYS A 184 -23.12 -17.39 -38.87
C CYS A 184 -21.64 -17.61 -39.16
N GLY A 185 -20.91 -16.55 -39.46
CA GLY A 185 -19.48 -16.59 -39.79
C GLY A 185 -18.56 -17.15 -38.66
N PHE A 186 -19.08 -17.28 -37.46
CA PHE A 186 -18.34 -17.89 -36.33
C PHE A 186 -19.15 -18.99 -35.67
N THR A 187 -18.65 -20.22 -35.69
CA THR A 187 -19.24 -21.34 -34.96
C THR A 187 -18.95 -21.24 -33.47
N ARG A 188 -19.83 -21.86 -32.66
CA ARG A 188 -19.62 -21.94 -31.19
C ARG A 188 -18.27 -22.55 -30.83
N GLY A 189 -17.86 -23.61 -31.52
CA GLY A 189 -16.57 -24.27 -31.34
C GLY A 189 -15.39 -23.36 -31.55
N ARG A 190 -15.41 -22.52 -32.61
CA ARG A 190 -14.35 -21.52 -32.84
C ARG A 190 -14.25 -20.47 -31.71
N SER A 191 -15.39 -19.96 -31.21
CA SER A 191 -15.38 -19.02 -30.09
C SER A 191 -14.82 -19.66 -28.83
N VAL A 192 -15.20 -20.90 -28.50
CA VAL A 192 -14.66 -21.66 -27.37
C VAL A 192 -13.16 -21.89 -27.55
N GLY A 193 -12.73 -22.30 -28.76
CA GLY A 193 -11.30 -22.49 -29.05
C GLY A 193 -10.47 -21.21 -28.84
N ILE A 194 -10.95 -20.05 -29.33
CA ILE A 194 -10.29 -18.76 -29.19
C ILE A 194 -10.22 -18.34 -27.71
N LEU A 195 -11.33 -18.47 -26.94
CA LEU A 195 -11.34 -18.13 -25.53
C LEU A 195 -10.41 -19.04 -24.72
N SER A 196 -10.42 -20.34 -24.99
CA SER A 196 -9.56 -21.31 -24.30
C SER A 196 -8.09 -21.09 -24.65
N GLY A 197 -7.78 -20.85 -25.93
CA GLY A 197 -6.42 -20.49 -26.36
C GLY A 197 -5.95 -19.18 -25.77
N GLY A 198 -6.81 -18.15 -25.75
CA GLY A 198 -6.52 -16.87 -25.08
C GLY A 198 -6.27 -17.03 -23.59
N LEU A 199 -7.07 -17.82 -22.89
CA LEU A 199 -6.89 -18.11 -21.47
C LEU A 199 -5.55 -18.81 -21.21
N ALA A 200 -5.24 -19.82 -22.01
CA ALA A 200 -3.97 -20.55 -21.90
C ALA A 200 -2.77 -19.63 -22.18
N LEU A 201 -2.86 -18.79 -23.23
CA LEU A 201 -1.81 -17.83 -23.57
C LEU A 201 -1.56 -16.81 -22.45
N LEU A 202 -2.63 -16.23 -21.88
CA LEU A 202 -2.51 -15.30 -20.76
C LEU A 202 -1.94 -15.99 -19.50
N ALA A 203 -2.35 -17.23 -19.22
CA ALA A 203 -1.83 -18.00 -18.09
C ALA A 203 -0.34 -18.31 -18.28
N LEU A 204 0.08 -18.80 -19.43
CA LEU A 204 1.47 -19.11 -19.74
C LEU A 204 2.34 -17.85 -19.76
N GLY A 205 1.86 -16.77 -20.37
CA GLY A 205 2.54 -15.48 -20.37
C GLY A 205 2.77 -14.98 -18.94
N ARG A 206 1.74 -15.10 -18.09
CA ARG A 206 1.83 -14.69 -16.68
C ARG A 206 2.82 -15.56 -15.88
N LEU A 207 2.81 -16.87 -16.09
CA LEU A 207 3.75 -17.78 -15.43
C LEU A 207 5.20 -17.49 -15.85
N ARG A 208 5.44 -17.16 -17.12
CA ARG A 208 6.78 -16.77 -17.60
C ARG A 208 7.24 -15.43 -17.01
N LEU A 209 6.35 -14.45 -16.94
CA LEU A 209 6.66 -13.13 -16.35
C LEU A 209 6.85 -13.18 -14.84
N ALA A 210 6.19 -14.12 -14.16
CA ALA A 210 6.36 -14.27 -12.71
C ALA A 210 7.76 -14.74 -12.30
N GLY A 211 8.54 -15.34 -13.22
CA GLY A 211 9.92 -15.80 -12.96
C GLY A 211 10.00 -16.82 -11.82
N SER A 212 10.82 -16.54 -10.82
CA SER A 212 10.93 -17.33 -9.60
C SER A 212 9.69 -17.14 -8.71
N ARG A 213 9.35 -18.16 -7.92
CA ARG A 213 8.24 -18.05 -6.95
C ARG A 213 8.55 -16.94 -5.95
N PRO A 214 7.63 -15.96 -5.75
CA PRO A 214 7.86 -14.90 -4.79
C PRO A 214 7.97 -15.47 -3.38
N GLU A 215 9.02 -15.08 -2.66
CA GLU A 215 9.18 -15.42 -1.25
C GLU A 215 8.42 -14.41 -0.40
N PHE A 216 7.44 -14.89 0.37
CA PHE A 216 6.68 -14.09 1.31
C PHE A 216 7.25 -14.25 2.73
N ALA A 217 7.24 -13.17 3.51
CA ALA A 217 7.62 -13.23 4.91
C ALA A 217 6.68 -14.17 5.68
N SER A 218 7.21 -14.91 6.64
CA SER A 218 6.40 -15.81 7.48
C SER A 218 5.32 -15.06 8.27
N ALA A 219 5.50 -13.78 8.51
CA ALA A 219 4.51 -12.92 9.15
C ALA A 219 3.31 -12.62 8.24
N ASP A 220 3.50 -12.55 6.92
CA ASP A 220 2.42 -12.22 5.97
C ASP A 220 1.42 -13.38 5.87
N ASN A 221 1.91 -14.62 5.83
CA ASN A 221 1.07 -15.84 5.82
C ASN A 221 1.73 -16.95 6.66
N PRO A 222 1.56 -16.93 7.99
CA PRO A 222 2.24 -17.88 8.88
C PRO A 222 1.74 -19.32 8.69
N THR A 223 0.53 -19.53 8.19
CA THR A 223 -0.04 -20.84 7.89
C THR A 223 0.73 -21.55 6.77
N ALA A 224 1.22 -20.83 5.77
CA ALA A 224 1.92 -21.41 4.62
C ALA A 224 3.19 -22.17 5.00
N ARG A 225 3.88 -21.75 6.06
CA ARG A 225 5.14 -22.35 6.57
C ARG A 225 4.95 -23.20 7.82
N HIS A 226 3.70 -23.47 8.23
CA HIS A 226 3.45 -24.30 9.42
C HIS A 226 3.88 -25.75 9.18
N PRO A 227 4.59 -26.42 10.13
CA PRO A 227 5.12 -27.79 9.92
C PRO A 227 4.02 -28.84 9.71
N SER A 228 2.91 -28.75 10.45
CA SER A 228 1.79 -29.68 10.33
C SER A 228 1.00 -29.47 9.03
N ARG A 229 0.94 -30.49 8.19
CA ARG A 229 0.14 -30.51 6.95
C ARG A 229 -1.37 -30.43 7.26
N LEU A 230 -1.81 -31.05 8.35
CA LEU A 230 -3.19 -31.02 8.78
C LEU A 230 -3.64 -29.59 9.11
N THR A 231 -2.87 -28.88 9.94
CA THR A 231 -3.15 -27.49 10.29
C THR A 231 -3.19 -26.58 9.05
N ARG A 232 -2.25 -26.77 8.11
CA ARG A 232 -2.27 -26.02 6.84
C ARG A 232 -3.54 -26.29 6.04
N GLY A 233 -3.88 -27.59 5.87
CA GLY A 233 -5.05 -28.00 5.10
C GLY A 233 -6.34 -27.48 5.68
N LEU A 234 -6.58 -27.69 6.98
CA LEU A 234 -7.78 -27.23 7.67
C LEU A 234 -7.92 -25.71 7.63
N THR A 235 -6.83 -25.00 7.91
CA THR A 235 -6.86 -23.53 7.89
C THR A 235 -7.12 -23.01 6.48
N PHE A 236 -6.44 -23.50 5.45
CA PHE A 236 -6.67 -23.04 4.07
C PHE A 236 -8.07 -23.39 3.55
N LEU A 237 -8.65 -24.52 3.96
CA LEU A 237 -10.05 -24.85 3.67
C LEU A 237 -11.03 -23.90 4.39
N TYR A 238 -10.66 -23.32 5.50
CA TYR A 238 -11.48 -22.36 6.23
C TYR A 238 -11.47 -20.94 5.63
N LEU A 239 -10.35 -20.49 5.03
CA LEU A 239 -10.25 -19.10 4.53
C LEU A 239 -11.36 -18.69 3.54
N PRO A 240 -11.81 -19.57 2.59
CA PRO A 240 -12.98 -19.27 1.77
C PRO A 240 -14.28 -19.08 2.57
N ALA A 241 -14.48 -19.85 3.66
CA ALA A 241 -15.64 -19.68 4.52
C ALA A 241 -15.60 -18.35 5.30
N ALA A 242 -14.44 -17.98 5.84
CA ALA A 242 -14.24 -16.68 6.45
C ALA A 242 -14.47 -15.53 5.46
N SER A 243 -14.00 -15.67 4.22
CA SER A 243 -14.22 -14.69 3.14
C SER A 243 -15.69 -14.59 2.73
N ALA A 244 -16.41 -15.72 2.65
CA ALA A 244 -17.86 -15.75 2.38
C ALA A 244 -18.66 -15.09 3.51
N ARG A 245 -18.25 -15.29 4.78
CA ARG A 245 -18.85 -14.61 5.93
C ARG A 245 -18.70 -13.09 5.82
N MET A 246 -17.54 -12.57 5.40
CA MET A 246 -17.33 -11.14 5.16
C MET A 246 -18.22 -10.59 4.04
N LEU A 247 -18.51 -11.38 2.99
CA LEU A 247 -19.44 -10.98 1.92
C LEU A 247 -20.90 -10.99 2.38
N LEU A 248 -21.29 -11.90 3.27
CA LEU A 248 -22.67 -12.03 3.70
C LEU A 248 -22.98 -11.16 4.91
N CYS A 249 -22.04 -11.06 5.85
CA CYS A 249 -22.16 -10.32 7.10
C CYS A 249 -20.84 -9.58 7.41
N PRO A 250 -20.58 -8.41 6.80
CA PRO A 250 -19.37 -7.63 6.99
C PRO A 250 -19.35 -6.90 8.35
N SER A 251 -19.42 -7.67 9.46
CA SER A 251 -19.45 -7.15 10.82
C SER A 251 -18.08 -6.60 11.24
N THR A 252 -17.03 -7.38 10.99
CA THR A 252 -15.64 -7.03 11.31
C THR A 252 -14.84 -6.87 10.03
N LEU A 253 -14.22 -5.70 9.87
CA LEU A 253 -13.34 -5.35 8.76
C LEU A 253 -12.04 -4.78 9.30
N SER A 254 -10.92 -5.03 8.61
CA SER A 254 -9.59 -4.57 9.01
C SER A 254 -8.78 -4.15 7.78
N PHE A 255 -7.81 -3.26 7.97
CA PHE A 255 -6.89 -2.89 6.90
C PHE A 255 -5.88 -4.01 6.58
N ASP A 256 -5.70 -4.94 7.52
CA ASP A 256 -4.71 -6.02 7.40
C ASP A 256 -5.15 -7.26 8.19
N TRP A 257 -5.10 -8.42 7.53
CA TRP A 257 -5.45 -9.73 8.06
C TRP A 257 -4.24 -10.68 8.10
N SER A 258 -3.04 -10.14 8.14
CA SER A 258 -1.81 -10.92 8.26
C SER A 258 -1.57 -11.45 9.68
N MET A 259 -0.45 -12.10 9.87
CA MET A 259 -0.06 -12.71 11.15
C MET A 259 -1.11 -13.72 11.65
N ASP A 260 -1.55 -13.58 12.89
CA ASP A 260 -2.52 -14.47 13.54
C ASP A 260 -3.93 -13.86 13.63
N ALA A 261 -4.23 -12.86 12.76
CA ALA A 261 -5.56 -12.24 12.66
C ALA A 261 -6.67 -13.27 12.36
N VAL A 262 -6.33 -14.35 11.64
CA VAL A 262 -7.16 -15.55 11.51
C VAL A 262 -6.45 -16.68 12.24
N PRO A 263 -6.90 -17.06 13.43
CA PRO A 263 -6.29 -18.14 14.21
C PRO A 263 -6.30 -19.47 13.45
N ARG A 264 -5.16 -20.15 13.46
CA ARG A 264 -4.97 -21.43 12.75
C ARG A 264 -5.88 -22.51 13.34
N ILE A 265 -6.34 -23.41 12.48
CA ILE A 265 -7.14 -24.56 12.86
C ILE A 265 -6.22 -25.75 13.01
N THR A 266 -6.05 -26.20 14.25
CA THR A 266 -5.13 -27.30 14.60
C THR A 266 -5.81 -28.64 14.75
N SER A 267 -7.15 -28.65 14.99
CA SER A 267 -7.94 -29.85 15.21
C SER A 267 -9.06 -29.99 14.19
N PRO A 268 -9.35 -31.22 13.69
CA PRO A 268 -10.53 -31.49 12.86
C PRO A 268 -11.86 -31.17 13.58
N TRP A 269 -11.88 -31.19 14.89
CA TRP A 269 -13.08 -30.95 15.72
C TRP A 269 -13.30 -29.46 16.03
N ASP A 270 -12.47 -28.58 15.49
CA ASP A 270 -12.67 -27.13 15.63
C ASP A 270 -14.02 -26.74 14.98
N PRO A 271 -14.90 -26.03 15.71
CA PRO A 271 -16.23 -25.67 15.22
C PRO A 271 -16.21 -24.84 13.93
N ARG A 272 -15.12 -24.13 13.64
CA ARG A 272 -14.96 -23.39 12.39
C ARG A 272 -14.92 -24.29 11.14
N ASN A 273 -14.58 -25.55 11.30
CA ASN A 273 -14.66 -26.52 10.22
C ASN A 273 -16.09 -26.74 9.74
N LEU A 274 -17.10 -26.55 10.61
CA LEU A 274 -18.51 -26.63 10.23
C LEU A 274 -18.88 -25.51 9.24
N GLU A 275 -18.36 -24.29 9.42
CA GLU A 275 -18.54 -23.19 8.44
C GLU A 275 -18.00 -23.59 7.06
N SER A 276 -16.83 -24.24 7.04
CA SER A 276 -16.21 -24.72 5.80
C SER A 276 -17.07 -25.79 5.14
N VAL A 277 -17.51 -26.80 5.89
CA VAL A 277 -18.37 -27.86 5.38
C VAL A 277 -19.69 -27.30 4.84
N CYS A 278 -20.33 -26.39 5.58
CA CYS A 278 -21.57 -25.75 5.14
C CYS A 278 -21.35 -24.97 3.84
N LEU A 279 -20.28 -24.15 3.74
CA LEU A 279 -20.00 -23.41 2.51
C LEU A 279 -19.83 -24.35 1.32
N TYR A 280 -18.96 -25.35 1.44
CA TYR A 280 -18.70 -26.26 0.31
C TYR A 280 -19.94 -27.10 -0.05
N ALA A 281 -20.73 -27.55 0.93
CA ALA A 281 -21.99 -28.24 0.66
C ALA A 281 -22.97 -27.35 -0.12
N VAL A 282 -23.11 -26.07 0.27
CA VAL A 282 -23.96 -25.11 -0.44
C VAL A 282 -23.45 -24.85 -1.85
N LEU A 283 -22.13 -24.62 -2.05
CA LEU A 283 -21.56 -24.39 -3.37
C LEU A 283 -21.68 -25.60 -4.29
N ILE A 284 -21.39 -26.79 -3.78
CA ILE A 284 -21.51 -28.05 -4.55
C ILE A 284 -22.98 -28.32 -4.88
N GLY A 285 -23.90 -28.19 -3.92
CA GLY A 285 -25.32 -28.35 -4.13
C GLY A 285 -25.88 -27.37 -5.15
N ALA A 286 -25.48 -26.09 -5.08
CA ALA A 286 -25.88 -25.06 -6.04
C ALA A 286 -25.30 -25.34 -7.44
N ALA A 287 -24.04 -25.75 -7.54
CA ALA A 287 -23.41 -26.13 -8.81
C ALA A 287 -24.09 -27.36 -9.42
N PHE A 288 -24.36 -28.40 -8.61
CA PHE A 288 -25.07 -29.59 -9.04
C PHE A 288 -26.49 -29.25 -9.57
N TRP A 289 -27.23 -28.43 -8.83
CA TRP A 289 -28.55 -27.97 -9.25
C TRP A 289 -28.49 -27.19 -10.57
N ALA A 290 -27.50 -26.30 -10.74
CA ALA A 290 -27.29 -25.55 -11.97
C ALA A 290 -26.96 -26.48 -13.13
N VAL A 291 -26.02 -27.42 -12.99
CA VAL A 291 -25.66 -28.39 -14.03
C VAL A 291 -26.84 -29.28 -14.42
N ARG A 292 -27.61 -29.78 -13.44
CA ARG A 292 -28.81 -30.59 -13.71
C ARG A 292 -29.88 -29.78 -14.44
N GLY A 293 -30.00 -28.49 -14.14
CA GLY A 293 -30.92 -27.58 -14.82
C GLY A 293 -30.50 -27.32 -16.27
N LEU A 294 -29.19 -27.21 -16.53
CA LEU A 294 -28.63 -26.97 -17.87
C LEU A 294 -28.70 -28.23 -18.77
N ARG A 295 -28.57 -29.45 -18.23
CA ARG A 295 -28.59 -30.73 -18.97
C ARG A 295 -29.98 -31.20 -19.38
N ARG A 296 -31.07 -30.60 -18.90
CA ARG A 296 -32.42 -30.98 -19.29
C ARG A 296 -32.67 -30.54 -20.72
N PRO A 297 -33.04 -31.48 -21.64
CA PRO A 297 -33.29 -31.12 -23.03
C PRO A 297 -34.45 -30.12 -23.13
N ARG A 298 -34.31 -29.12 -23.99
CA ARG A 298 -35.45 -28.33 -24.46
C ARG A 298 -36.43 -29.31 -25.14
N ARG A 299 -37.54 -29.61 -24.50
CA ARG A 299 -38.66 -30.16 -25.23
C ARG A 299 -39.14 -29.06 -26.18
N ASP A 300 -38.79 -29.20 -27.47
CA ASP A 300 -39.34 -28.36 -28.50
C ASP A 300 -40.87 -28.57 -28.47
N SER A 301 -41.55 -27.48 -28.13
CA SER A 301 -43.04 -27.44 -28.11
C SER A 301 -43.64 -27.58 -29.54
N THR A 302 -42.79 -27.74 -30.57
CA THR A 302 -43.22 -27.97 -31.98
C THR A 302 -43.39 -29.42 -32.34
N THR A 303 -42.85 -30.39 -31.60
CA THR A 303 -43.05 -31.82 -31.90
C THR A 303 -44.26 -32.42 -31.19
N GLY A 304 -44.91 -31.72 -30.27
CA GLY A 304 -46.12 -32.15 -29.54
C GLY A 304 -47.43 -31.82 -30.30
N LEU A 305 -47.37 -30.96 -31.32
CA LEU A 305 -48.57 -30.55 -32.09
C LEU A 305 -48.73 -31.30 -33.41
N LEU A 306 -47.79 -32.16 -33.81
CA LEU A 306 -47.85 -32.93 -35.07
C LEU A 306 -48.08 -34.39 -34.86
N GLN A 307 -48.36 -34.89 -33.68
CA GLN A 307 -48.66 -36.34 -33.40
C GLN A 307 -49.96 -36.55 -32.61
N GLN A 308 -50.88 -35.61 -32.63
CA GLN A 308 -52.31 -35.97 -32.45
C GLN A 308 -52.90 -36.19 -33.84
N ALA A 309 -52.79 -37.43 -34.24
CA ALA A 309 -53.41 -37.95 -35.40
C ALA A 309 -54.92 -37.61 -35.46
N TYR A 310 -55.29 -36.95 -36.50
CA TYR A 310 -56.66 -36.89 -36.93
C TYR A 310 -57.12 -38.32 -37.28
N PRO A 311 -58.22 -38.82 -36.69
CA PRO A 311 -58.93 -39.93 -37.29
C PRO A 311 -59.68 -39.43 -38.58
N ARG A 312 -59.39 -40.05 -39.64
CA ARG A 312 -60.20 -39.88 -40.84
C ARG A 312 -61.61 -40.35 -40.60
N SER A 313 -62.59 -39.41 -40.54
CA SER A 313 -63.95 -39.80 -41.00
C SER A 313 -64.80 -38.52 -41.20
N ALA A 314 -65.40 -38.51 -42.38
CA ALA A 314 -66.63 -37.91 -42.81
C ALA A 314 -66.82 -36.37 -42.79
N SER A 315 -66.78 -35.88 -44.01
CA SER A 315 -67.61 -34.84 -44.67
C SER A 315 -68.68 -34.17 -43.76
N SER A 316 -68.56 -32.87 -43.52
CA SER A 316 -69.68 -31.95 -43.49
C SER A 316 -69.27 -30.61 -44.11
N ARG A 317 -69.88 -30.33 -45.27
CA ARG A 317 -69.75 -29.12 -46.05
C ARG A 317 -70.35 -27.95 -45.35
N CYS A 318 -69.63 -26.85 -45.31
CA CYS A 318 -70.17 -25.57 -44.89
C CYS A 318 -71.23 -25.05 -45.89
N PRO A 319 -72.50 -24.74 -45.48
CA PRO A 319 -73.55 -24.44 -46.39
C PRO A 319 -73.49 -23.06 -47.08
N VAL A 320 -72.50 -22.23 -46.79
CA VAL A 320 -72.52 -20.83 -47.27
C VAL A 320 -71.64 -20.56 -48.45
N CYS A 321 -70.82 -21.56 -48.94
CA CYS A 321 -69.90 -21.33 -50.05
C CYS A 321 -70.19 -22.10 -51.25
N ALA A 322 -71.47 -22.57 -51.41
CA ALA A 322 -71.95 -23.28 -52.59
C ALA A 322 -72.62 -22.35 -53.58
N GLY A 323 -71.89 -21.48 -54.24
CA GLY A 323 -72.51 -20.63 -55.29
C GLY A 323 -71.58 -19.56 -55.79
N ARG A 324 -70.48 -19.97 -56.46
CA ARG A 324 -69.93 -19.28 -57.61
C ARG A 324 -68.66 -20.04 -58.10
N ARG A 325 -68.83 -20.51 -59.32
CA ARG A 325 -67.69 -21.02 -60.11
C ARG A 325 -66.88 -19.86 -60.68
N THR A 326 -65.58 -20.16 -60.90
CA THR A 326 -64.61 -19.56 -61.77
C THR A 326 -63.87 -18.30 -61.25
N GLY A 327 -62.53 -18.36 -61.30
CA GLY A 327 -61.62 -17.27 -61.39
C GLY A 327 -60.48 -17.26 -60.36
N GLY A 328 -59.27 -17.60 -60.88
CA GLY A 328 -58.06 -17.71 -60.11
C GLY A 328 -57.70 -16.39 -59.31
N CYS A 329 -57.13 -16.57 -58.17
CA CYS A 329 -56.49 -15.46 -57.43
C CYS A 329 -54.98 -15.54 -57.66
N HIS A 330 -54.45 -14.58 -58.35
CA HIS A 330 -53.05 -14.21 -58.39
C HIS A 330 -52.68 -13.44 -57.07
N THR A 331 -51.64 -13.81 -56.55
CA THR A 331 -50.89 -13.04 -55.62
C THR A 331 -50.47 -11.70 -56.24
N ASP A 332 -50.76 -10.56 -55.62
CA ASP A 332 -49.81 -9.44 -55.37
C ASP A 332 -50.57 -8.19 -54.88
N GLY A 333 -50.00 -7.57 -53.86
CA GLY A 333 -50.07 -6.13 -53.70
C GLY A 333 -51.19 -5.52 -52.90
N CYS A 334 -51.07 -5.35 -51.61
CA CYS A 334 -51.73 -4.29 -50.91
C CYS A 334 -50.68 -3.34 -50.30
N ARG A 335 -50.45 -2.26 -51.01
CA ARG A 335 -49.86 -1.01 -50.46
C ARG A 335 -51.00 -0.01 -50.20
N ALA A 336 -50.77 0.73 -49.11
CA ALA A 336 -51.48 1.84 -48.54
C ALA A 336 -52.27 2.77 -49.48
N ALA A 337 -53.39 3.24 -48.96
CA ALA A 337 -53.83 4.61 -49.16
C ALA A 337 -54.80 5.05 -48.05
N ASN A 338 -54.54 6.21 -47.58
CA ASN A 338 -55.26 7.04 -46.58
C ASN A 338 -56.60 7.53 -47.08
N ASN A 339 -57.47 7.84 -46.15
CA ASN A 339 -58.44 8.93 -46.01
C ASN A 339 -59.93 8.59 -45.96
N ASN A 340 -60.41 8.97 -44.81
CA ASN A 340 -61.67 9.74 -44.56
C ASN A 340 -63.07 9.13 -44.81
N ASN A 341 -63.80 9.20 -43.70
CA ASN A 341 -65.21 9.55 -43.48
C ASN A 341 -66.25 8.47 -43.36
N ASN A 342 -66.79 8.44 -42.15
CA ASN A 342 -68.23 8.38 -41.74
C ASN A 342 -69.11 7.13 -42.02
N SER A 343 -69.34 6.47 -40.86
CA SER A 343 -70.69 5.92 -40.41
C SER A 343 -71.10 4.57 -40.93
N PRO A 344 -72.19 3.95 -40.31
CA PRO A 344 -71.91 2.94 -39.23
C PRO A 344 -72.56 1.58 -39.61
N LEU A 345 -72.51 0.66 -38.71
CA LEU A 345 -73.28 -0.62 -38.64
C LEU A 345 -72.57 -1.89 -39.19
N GLY A 346 -72.38 -2.78 -38.25
CA GLY A 346 -72.20 -4.18 -38.56
C GLY A 346 -71.42 -4.94 -37.49
N ASP A 347 -72.06 -5.19 -36.33
CA ASP A 347 -71.56 -6.11 -35.29
C ASP A 347 -71.17 -7.47 -35.92
N CYS A 348 -69.89 -7.86 -35.77
CA CYS A 348 -69.50 -9.26 -35.89
C CYS A 348 -69.00 -9.71 -34.49
N HIS A 349 -69.94 -10.27 -33.75
CA HIS A 349 -69.64 -11.08 -32.56
C HIS A 349 -68.95 -12.38 -33.01
N CYS A 350 -67.64 -12.50 -32.82
CA CYS A 350 -67.01 -13.79 -32.78
C CYS A 350 -66.65 -14.18 -31.36
N ALA A 351 -67.45 -15.04 -30.84
CA ALA A 351 -67.22 -16.13 -29.90
C ALA A 351 -66.23 -15.96 -28.73
N LYS A 352 -66.83 -15.98 -27.54
CA LYS A 352 -66.26 -16.26 -26.24
C LYS A 352 -65.33 -17.48 -26.30
N ARG A 353 -64.08 -17.25 -25.74
CA ARG A 353 -63.17 -18.37 -25.43
C ARG A 353 -63.75 -19.26 -24.32
N PRO A 354 -63.70 -20.57 -24.47
CA PRO A 354 -63.99 -21.49 -23.35
C PRO A 354 -62.84 -21.41 -22.31
N ASN A 355 -63.19 -21.33 -21.04
CA ASN A 355 -62.31 -21.60 -19.92
C ASN A 355 -61.80 -23.05 -20.06
N SER A 356 -60.51 -23.26 -20.30
CA SER A 356 -59.85 -24.54 -20.09
C SER A 356 -58.88 -24.43 -18.92
N ASN A 357 -59.30 -24.82 -17.76
CA ASN A 357 -58.43 -25.33 -16.68
C ASN A 357 -57.74 -26.59 -17.23
N GLY A 358 -56.51 -26.47 -17.61
CA GLY A 358 -55.69 -27.58 -18.00
C GLY A 358 -54.38 -27.14 -18.67
N GLY A 359 -53.32 -26.92 -17.92
CA GLY A 359 -52.04 -26.66 -18.56
C GLY A 359 -50.98 -26.05 -17.67
N VAL A 360 -50.86 -26.50 -16.41
CA VAL A 360 -49.82 -25.96 -15.49
C VAL A 360 -48.40 -26.49 -15.78
N ASN A 361 -48.21 -27.44 -16.70
CA ASN A 361 -46.90 -28.11 -16.85
C ASN A 361 -46.01 -27.60 -18.02
N GLY A 362 -46.50 -26.74 -18.93
CA GLY A 362 -45.71 -26.30 -20.11
C GLY A 362 -44.84 -25.06 -19.86
N VAL A 363 -45.21 -24.20 -18.91
CA VAL A 363 -44.50 -22.90 -18.65
C VAL A 363 -43.24 -23.06 -17.79
N ASN A 364 -43.03 -24.24 -17.16
CA ASN A 364 -41.99 -24.44 -16.12
C ASN A 364 -40.60 -24.83 -16.67
N VAL A 365 -40.47 -25.33 -17.89
CA VAL A 365 -39.18 -25.89 -18.39
C VAL A 365 -38.23 -24.78 -18.85
N GLY A 366 -38.71 -23.81 -19.61
CA GLY A 366 -37.88 -22.67 -20.05
C GLY A 366 -37.42 -21.76 -18.88
N GLY A 367 -38.27 -21.60 -17.88
CA GLY A 367 -37.96 -20.83 -16.69
C GLY A 367 -36.88 -21.46 -15.79
N ARG A 368 -36.84 -22.79 -15.71
CA ARG A 368 -35.79 -23.51 -14.93
C ARG A 368 -34.44 -23.45 -15.59
N GLN A 369 -34.32 -23.56 -16.91
CA GLN A 369 -33.04 -23.47 -17.61
C GLN A 369 -32.44 -22.06 -17.51
N THR A 370 -33.26 -21.00 -17.64
CA THR A 370 -32.80 -19.62 -17.46
C THR A 370 -32.35 -19.35 -16.01
N ALA A 371 -33.04 -19.91 -15.01
CA ALA A 371 -32.61 -19.82 -13.61
C ALA A 371 -31.31 -20.59 -13.34
N ALA A 372 -31.13 -21.77 -13.96
CA ALA A 372 -29.89 -22.54 -13.86
C ALA A 372 -28.69 -21.80 -14.47
N THR A 373 -28.86 -21.17 -15.64
CA THR A 373 -27.85 -20.32 -16.27
C THR A 373 -27.49 -19.12 -15.37
N ALA A 374 -28.51 -18.47 -14.82
CA ALA A 374 -28.30 -17.33 -13.91
C ALA A 374 -27.49 -17.72 -12.67
N LEU A 375 -27.85 -18.86 -12.04
CA LEU A 375 -27.11 -19.37 -10.87
C LEU A 375 -25.68 -19.77 -11.24
N ALA A 376 -25.47 -20.51 -12.33
CA ALA A 376 -24.14 -20.92 -12.77
C ALA A 376 -23.21 -19.75 -13.03
N VAL A 377 -23.69 -18.71 -13.71
CA VAL A 377 -22.89 -17.50 -14.01
C VAL A 377 -22.65 -16.68 -12.75
N SER A 378 -23.63 -16.57 -11.85
CA SER A 378 -23.46 -15.87 -10.56
C SER A 378 -22.40 -16.57 -9.69
N LEU A 379 -22.44 -17.91 -9.62
CA LEU A 379 -21.41 -18.71 -8.95
C LEU A 379 -20.07 -18.59 -9.64
N GLY A 380 -20.03 -18.49 -10.97
CA GLY A 380 -18.82 -18.21 -11.73
C GLY A 380 -18.18 -16.88 -11.32
N PHE A 381 -18.95 -15.80 -11.25
CA PHE A 381 -18.46 -14.50 -10.76
C PHE A 381 -17.99 -14.55 -9.31
N LEU A 382 -18.63 -15.35 -8.46
CA LEU A 382 -18.25 -15.49 -7.05
C LEU A 382 -16.94 -16.27 -6.88
N VAL A 383 -16.79 -17.38 -7.61
CA VAL A 383 -15.73 -18.37 -7.35
C VAL A 383 -14.51 -18.14 -8.24
N LEU A 384 -14.66 -17.97 -9.56
CA LEU A 384 -13.51 -17.95 -10.50
C LEU A 384 -12.51 -16.84 -10.21
N PRO A 385 -12.90 -15.58 -9.92
CA PRO A 385 -11.95 -14.53 -9.57
C PRO A 385 -11.29 -14.72 -8.22
N PHE A 386 -11.91 -15.46 -7.30
CA PHE A 386 -11.39 -15.74 -5.96
C PHE A 386 -10.34 -16.85 -5.96
N LEU A 387 -10.43 -17.83 -6.87
CA LEU A 387 -9.55 -19.01 -6.90
C LEU A 387 -8.06 -18.68 -6.86
N PRO A 388 -7.53 -17.72 -7.66
CA PRO A 388 -6.10 -17.41 -7.64
C PRO A 388 -5.60 -16.85 -6.31
N ALA A 389 -6.49 -16.32 -5.47
CA ALA A 389 -6.17 -15.68 -4.20
C ALA A 389 -6.66 -16.46 -2.98
N SER A 390 -7.22 -17.67 -3.18
CA SER A 390 -7.87 -18.47 -2.14
C SER A 390 -6.93 -19.18 -1.17
N ASN A 391 -5.63 -19.22 -1.44
CA ASN A 391 -4.64 -20.08 -0.75
C ASN A 391 -4.89 -21.60 -0.89
N LEU A 392 -5.83 -22.03 -1.73
CA LEU A 392 -6.17 -23.47 -1.89
C LEU A 392 -5.18 -24.20 -2.80
N PHE A 393 -4.74 -23.58 -3.90
CA PHE A 393 -3.87 -24.21 -4.91
C PHE A 393 -2.40 -23.87 -4.68
N PHE A 394 -2.14 -22.64 -4.29
CA PHE A 394 -0.82 -22.11 -3.90
C PHE A 394 -1.03 -21.03 -2.86
N TYR A 395 -0.07 -20.85 -1.97
CA TYR A 395 -0.15 -19.80 -0.98
C TYR A 395 0.24 -18.45 -1.59
N VAL A 396 -0.42 -17.40 -1.12
CA VAL A 396 -0.16 -16.00 -1.50
C VAL A 396 0.37 -15.21 -0.30
N GLY A 397 0.88 -14.01 -0.53
CA GLY A 397 1.50 -13.16 0.49
C GLY A 397 0.51 -12.49 1.46
N PHE A 398 -0.63 -13.12 1.75
CA PHE A 398 -1.61 -12.67 2.75
C PHE A 398 -2.51 -13.85 3.16
N VAL A 399 -3.11 -13.76 4.34
CA VAL A 399 -4.09 -14.76 4.81
C VAL A 399 -5.45 -14.47 4.18
N ILE A 400 -5.99 -13.28 4.41
CA ILE A 400 -7.21 -12.74 3.79
C ILE A 400 -6.91 -11.29 3.38
N ALA A 401 -7.64 -10.77 2.37
CA ALA A 401 -7.68 -9.36 2.04
C ALA A 401 -9.07 -8.98 1.53
N GLU A 402 -9.66 -7.94 2.10
CA GLU A 402 -11.02 -7.51 1.76
C GLU A 402 -11.16 -7.11 0.30
N ARG A 403 -10.18 -6.37 -0.23
CA ARG A 403 -10.17 -5.90 -1.63
C ARG A 403 -10.24 -7.01 -2.67
N ILE A 404 -9.79 -8.24 -2.34
CA ILE A 404 -9.85 -9.38 -3.28
C ILE A 404 -11.30 -9.80 -3.52
N LEU A 405 -12.18 -9.55 -2.54
CA LEU A 405 -13.59 -9.86 -2.62
C LEU A 405 -14.37 -8.86 -3.48
N TYR A 406 -13.72 -7.81 -4.00
CA TYR A 406 -14.37 -6.78 -4.81
C TYR A 406 -15.02 -7.37 -6.08
N LEU A 407 -14.29 -8.13 -6.90
CA LEU A 407 -14.85 -8.77 -8.09
C LEU A 407 -15.77 -9.97 -7.76
N PRO A 408 -15.45 -10.86 -6.81
CA PRO A 408 -16.36 -11.91 -6.31
C PRO A 408 -17.71 -11.39 -5.79
N SER A 409 -17.75 -10.20 -5.20
CA SER A 409 -18.99 -9.61 -4.69
C SER A 409 -20.06 -9.39 -5.77
N VAL A 410 -19.66 -9.24 -7.05
CA VAL A 410 -20.59 -9.19 -8.18
C VAL A 410 -21.46 -10.45 -8.21
N GLY A 411 -20.84 -11.63 -8.04
CA GLY A 411 -21.54 -12.91 -7.98
C GLY A 411 -22.49 -13.00 -6.79
N ALA A 412 -22.04 -12.58 -5.61
CA ALA A 412 -22.85 -12.54 -4.40
C ALA A 412 -24.07 -11.61 -4.56
N CYS A 413 -23.87 -10.39 -5.06
CA CYS A 413 -24.96 -9.44 -5.31
C CYS A 413 -25.97 -9.96 -6.33
N LEU A 414 -25.52 -10.67 -7.39
CA LEU A 414 -26.41 -11.32 -8.36
C LEU A 414 -27.28 -12.40 -7.69
N VAL A 415 -26.70 -13.26 -6.84
CA VAL A 415 -27.43 -14.30 -6.11
C VAL A 415 -28.48 -13.67 -5.19
N VAL A 416 -28.09 -12.68 -4.39
CA VAL A 416 -29.01 -11.98 -3.46
C VAL A 416 -30.12 -11.26 -4.23
N GLY A 417 -29.81 -10.53 -5.30
CA GLY A 417 -30.78 -9.86 -6.13
C GLY A 417 -31.81 -10.82 -6.76
N ALA A 418 -31.32 -11.97 -7.23
CA ALA A 418 -32.19 -13.03 -7.78
C ALA A 418 -33.09 -13.66 -6.71
N ALA A 419 -32.52 -13.96 -5.51
CA ALA A 419 -33.26 -14.55 -4.39
C ALA A 419 -34.36 -13.63 -3.88
N VAL A 420 -34.04 -12.35 -3.59
CA VAL A 420 -35.02 -11.38 -3.09
C VAL A 420 -36.12 -11.14 -4.11
N SER A 421 -35.78 -10.99 -5.41
CA SER A 421 -36.78 -10.85 -6.45
C SER A 421 -37.65 -12.10 -6.61
N GLY A 422 -37.07 -13.29 -6.38
CA GLY A 422 -37.79 -14.55 -6.31
C GLY A 422 -38.81 -14.60 -5.18
N CYS A 423 -38.38 -14.29 -3.96
CA CYS A 423 -39.23 -14.23 -2.77
C CYS A 423 -40.39 -13.22 -2.96
N TYR A 424 -40.06 -12.02 -3.49
CA TYR A 424 -41.07 -11.01 -3.79
C TYR A 424 -42.13 -11.53 -4.78
N ARG A 425 -41.72 -12.19 -5.87
CA ARG A 425 -42.64 -12.74 -6.86
C ARG A 425 -43.53 -13.86 -6.29
N ILE A 426 -42.96 -14.73 -5.44
CA ILE A 426 -43.71 -15.78 -4.77
C ILE A 426 -44.74 -15.18 -3.84
N ALA A 427 -44.37 -14.20 -3.00
CA ALA A 427 -45.28 -13.51 -2.11
C ALA A 427 -46.43 -12.84 -2.85
N ARG A 428 -46.19 -12.22 -4.02
CA ARG A 428 -47.21 -11.58 -4.87
C ARG A 428 -48.08 -12.60 -5.57
N ARG A 429 -47.58 -13.73 -6.03
CA ARG A 429 -48.34 -14.80 -6.64
C ARG A 429 -49.32 -15.46 -5.65
N ASN A 430 -48.90 -15.59 -4.39
CA ASN A 430 -49.76 -16.13 -3.33
C ASN A 430 -50.79 -15.11 -2.80
N GLY A 431 -51.02 -14.00 -3.53
CA GLY A 431 -52.00 -12.97 -3.19
C GLY A 431 -51.65 -12.05 -2.02
N SER A 432 -50.54 -12.28 -1.33
CA SER A 432 -50.15 -11.52 -0.13
C SER A 432 -49.35 -10.26 -0.46
N ARG A 433 -50.06 -9.11 -0.52
CA ARG A 433 -49.46 -7.79 -0.66
C ARG A 433 -48.55 -7.45 0.54
N THR A 434 -48.97 -7.87 1.76
CA THR A 434 -48.21 -7.65 3.00
C THR A 434 -46.86 -8.33 3.00
N ARG A 435 -46.77 -9.63 2.65
CA ARG A 435 -45.53 -10.37 2.52
C ARG A 435 -44.62 -9.75 1.46
N GLY A 436 -45.16 -9.30 0.34
CA GLY A 436 -44.38 -8.59 -0.70
C GLY A 436 -43.79 -7.27 -0.18
N ARG A 437 -44.56 -6.49 0.57
CA ARG A 437 -44.06 -5.25 1.24
C ARG A 437 -43.02 -5.56 2.29
N ALA A 438 -43.18 -6.63 3.08
CA ALA A 438 -42.20 -7.06 4.08
C ALA A 438 -40.85 -7.42 3.43
N VAL A 439 -40.83 -8.13 2.30
CA VAL A 439 -39.60 -8.44 1.56
C VAL A 439 -38.91 -7.16 1.08
N LEU A 440 -39.65 -6.17 0.55
CA LEU A 440 -39.07 -4.90 0.13
C LEU A 440 -38.53 -4.09 1.31
N LEU A 441 -39.27 -4.05 2.43
CA LEU A 441 -38.84 -3.35 3.65
C LEU A 441 -37.56 -3.99 4.21
N GLY A 442 -37.49 -5.33 4.33
CA GLY A 442 -36.31 -6.04 4.78
C GLY A 442 -35.10 -5.78 3.86
N THR A 443 -35.33 -5.70 2.54
CA THR A 443 -34.25 -5.34 1.58
C THR A 443 -33.80 -3.89 1.76
N ALA A 444 -34.72 -2.96 1.97
CA ALA A 444 -34.38 -1.56 2.22
C ALA A 444 -33.59 -1.39 3.52
N ILE A 445 -33.97 -2.12 4.58
CA ILE A 445 -33.24 -2.15 5.85
C ILE A 445 -31.82 -2.71 5.62
N LEU A 446 -31.69 -3.82 4.89
CA LEU A 446 -30.38 -4.40 4.57
C LEU A 446 -29.48 -3.40 3.84
N ILE A 447 -29.99 -2.75 2.79
CA ILE A 447 -29.25 -1.73 2.04
C ILE A 447 -28.89 -0.56 2.97
N GLY A 448 -29.80 -0.10 3.83
CA GLY A 448 -29.54 0.95 4.81
C GLY A 448 -28.44 0.59 5.79
N VAL A 449 -28.48 -0.62 6.35
CA VAL A 449 -27.43 -1.12 7.27
C VAL A 449 -26.07 -1.22 6.57
N MET A 450 -26.04 -1.75 5.33
CA MET A 450 -24.81 -1.82 4.54
C MET A 450 -24.26 -0.41 4.24
N SER A 451 -25.13 0.52 3.87
CA SER A 451 -24.75 1.94 3.63
C SER A 451 -24.16 2.58 4.89
N ALA A 452 -24.83 2.43 6.04
CA ALA A 452 -24.34 2.96 7.31
C ALA A 452 -22.98 2.36 7.69
N LYS A 453 -22.83 1.04 7.53
CA LYS A 453 -21.56 0.36 7.79
C LYS A 453 -20.46 0.85 6.84
N THR A 454 -20.76 1.10 5.56
CA THR A 454 -19.82 1.66 4.59
C THR A 454 -19.37 3.06 4.96
N LEU A 455 -20.30 3.92 5.42
CA LEU A 455 -19.97 5.26 5.89
C LEU A 455 -19.04 5.21 7.11
N VAL A 456 -19.35 4.37 8.10
CA VAL A 456 -18.49 4.16 9.27
C VAL A 456 -17.12 3.65 8.83
N ARG A 457 -17.07 2.66 7.93
CA ARG A 457 -15.81 2.11 7.44
C ARG A 457 -14.98 3.12 6.64
N ASN A 458 -15.62 4.01 5.87
CA ASN A 458 -14.90 5.08 5.18
C ASN A 458 -14.34 6.12 6.17
N ALA A 459 -15.00 6.34 7.32
CA ALA A 459 -14.45 7.17 8.38
C ALA A 459 -13.18 6.57 8.98
N ASP A 460 -13.10 5.22 9.09
CA ASP A 460 -11.86 4.53 9.51
C ASP A 460 -10.68 4.80 8.54
N TRP A 461 -10.95 5.03 7.25
CA TRP A 461 -9.96 5.33 6.21
C TRP A 461 -9.62 6.80 6.06
N ARG A 462 -10.10 7.66 6.95
CA ARG A 462 -9.88 9.11 6.90
C ARG A 462 -8.42 9.48 7.12
N ASP A 463 -7.80 8.85 8.11
CA ASP A 463 -6.40 9.03 8.48
C ASP A 463 -5.78 7.72 8.99
N GLU A 464 -4.46 7.70 9.15
CA GLU A 464 -3.73 6.49 9.53
C GLU A 464 -4.02 6.08 10.97
N GLU A 465 -4.19 7.04 11.89
CA GLU A 465 -4.50 6.75 13.29
C GLU A 465 -5.87 6.09 13.44
N SER A 466 -6.91 6.64 12.82
CA SER A 466 -8.26 6.07 12.80
C SER A 466 -8.27 4.67 12.20
N LEU A 467 -7.52 4.47 11.11
CA LEU A 467 -7.41 3.19 10.44
C LEU A 467 -6.80 2.12 11.35
N TYR A 468 -5.69 2.44 12.04
CA TYR A 468 -5.03 1.49 12.93
C TYR A 468 -5.85 1.24 14.20
N ARG A 469 -6.49 2.26 14.78
CA ARG A 469 -7.40 2.11 15.92
C ARG A 469 -8.58 1.18 15.62
N SER A 470 -9.15 1.27 14.40
CA SER A 470 -10.27 0.42 13.99
C SER A 470 -9.90 -1.08 13.91
N ALA A 471 -8.62 -1.40 13.79
CA ALA A 471 -8.13 -2.76 13.62
C ALA A 471 -7.58 -3.41 14.92
N LEU A 472 -7.58 -2.69 16.03
CA LEU A 472 -7.02 -3.18 17.31
C LEU A 472 -7.65 -4.49 17.79
N HIS A 473 -8.91 -4.73 17.47
CA HIS A 473 -9.62 -5.95 17.86
C HIS A 473 -9.43 -7.13 16.86
N VAL A 474 -8.94 -6.85 15.65
CA VAL A 474 -8.73 -7.87 14.61
C VAL A 474 -7.28 -8.34 14.54
N ASN A 475 -6.35 -7.39 14.52
CA ASN A 475 -4.91 -7.66 14.44
C ASN A 475 -4.16 -6.76 15.43
N PRO A 476 -4.32 -7.00 16.75
CA PRO A 476 -3.72 -6.15 17.79
C PRO A 476 -2.23 -5.88 17.59
N PRO A 477 -1.36 -6.89 17.36
CA PRO A 477 0.08 -6.66 17.32
C PRO A 477 0.47 -5.72 16.17
N LYS A 478 -0.12 -5.88 15.00
CA LYS A 478 0.20 -5.03 13.84
C LYS A 478 -0.43 -3.65 13.97
N ALA A 479 -1.67 -3.59 14.46
CA ALA A 479 -2.38 -2.33 14.65
C ALA A 479 -1.67 -1.45 15.70
N TYR A 480 -1.30 -2.00 16.85
CA TYR A 480 -0.53 -1.27 17.87
C TYR A 480 0.86 -0.88 17.37
N GLY A 481 1.57 -1.76 16.64
CA GLY A 481 2.89 -1.44 16.09
C GLY A 481 2.86 -0.26 15.12
N ASN A 482 1.88 -0.24 14.20
CA ASN A 482 1.70 0.87 13.25
C ASN A 482 1.20 2.14 13.96
N LEU A 483 0.28 2.00 14.92
CA LEU A 483 -0.23 3.12 15.72
C LEU A 483 0.91 3.79 16.48
N GLY A 484 1.80 3.00 17.11
CA GLY A 484 2.98 3.53 17.79
C GLY A 484 3.90 4.33 16.86
N SER A 485 4.08 3.88 15.62
CA SER A 485 4.89 4.60 14.63
C SER A 485 4.29 5.97 14.30
N ILE A 486 2.99 6.05 14.04
CA ILE A 486 2.30 7.31 13.73
C ILE A 486 2.30 8.26 14.93
N LEU A 487 2.02 7.73 16.13
CA LEU A 487 2.06 8.55 17.36
C LEU A 487 3.47 9.12 17.62
N SER A 488 4.52 8.34 17.31
CA SER A 488 5.91 8.80 17.40
C SER A 488 6.19 9.94 16.39
N GLU A 489 5.72 9.81 15.14
CA GLU A 489 5.85 10.85 14.11
C GLU A 489 5.09 12.13 14.48
N GLN A 490 3.96 12.00 15.20
CA GLN A 490 3.18 13.13 15.74
C GLN A 490 3.82 13.76 16.99
N GLY A 491 4.91 13.23 17.53
CA GLY A 491 5.53 13.68 18.76
C GLY A 491 4.81 13.26 20.04
N ARG A 492 3.80 12.38 19.98
CA ARG A 492 3.05 11.82 21.13
C ARG A 492 3.81 10.64 21.74
N VAL A 493 4.99 10.94 22.29
CA VAL A 493 6.02 9.96 22.69
C VAL A 493 5.52 8.94 23.70
N ALA A 494 4.78 9.35 24.73
CA ALA A 494 4.28 8.45 25.78
C ALA A 494 3.25 7.44 25.24
N GLU A 495 2.32 7.90 24.42
CA GLU A 495 1.31 7.04 23.80
C GLU A 495 1.93 6.10 22.76
N ALA A 496 2.97 6.55 22.05
CA ALA A 496 3.73 5.72 21.11
C ALA A 496 4.43 4.57 21.83
N GLU A 497 5.07 4.85 22.96
CA GLU A 497 5.74 3.84 23.79
C GLU A 497 4.76 2.79 24.31
N GLU A 498 3.62 3.25 24.84
CA GLU A 498 2.56 2.35 25.30
C GLU A 498 2.06 1.45 24.16
N ALA A 499 1.81 2.02 22.97
CA ALA A 499 1.37 1.26 21.81
C ALA A 499 2.42 0.22 21.39
N PHE A 500 3.71 0.54 21.36
CA PHE A 500 4.75 -0.44 21.06
C PHE A 500 4.83 -1.54 22.12
N VAL A 501 4.72 -1.21 23.41
CA VAL A 501 4.68 -2.20 24.48
C VAL A 501 3.48 -3.11 24.35
N GLN A 502 2.29 -2.59 24.03
CA GLN A 502 1.11 -3.41 23.76
C GLN A 502 1.30 -4.32 22.55
N ALA A 503 1.88 -3.83 21.44
CA ALA A 503 2.19 -4.67 20.30
C ALA A 503 3.08 -5.85 20.67
N LEU A 504 4.12 -5.62 21.48
CA LEU A 504 5.07 -6.63 21.95
C LEU A 504 4.46 -7.59 22.99
N ARG A 505 3.47 -7.19 23.78
CA ARG A 505 2.70 -8.08 24.65
C ARG A 505 1.94 -9.12 23.84
N TYR A 506 1.30 -8.73 22.74
CA TYR A 506 0.62 -9.66 21.84
C TYR A 506 1.58 -10.51 21.04
N ARG A 507 2.70 -9.93 20.60
CA ARG A 507 3.68 -10.63 19.77
C ARG A 507 5.12 -10.16 20.07
N PRO A 508 5.86 -10.88 20.94
CA PRO A 508 7.19 -10.45 21.40
C PRO A 508 8.29 -10.44 20.32
N ASN A 509 8.11 -11.14 19.19
CA ASN A 509 9.12 -11.32 18.15
C ASN A 509 9.00 -10.33 16.97
N MET A 510 8.48 -9.12 17.21
CA MET A 510 8.31 -8.09 16.18
C MET A 510 9.56 -7.21 16.10
N ALA A 511 10.51 -7.58 15.22
CA ALA A 511 11.78 -6.86 15.04
C ALA A 511 11.59 -5.38 14.73
N ASP A 512 10.62 -5.02 13.87
CA ASP A 512 10.36 -3.63 13.50
C ASP A 512 9.85 -2.81 14.69
N VAL A 513 9.02 -3.40 15.55
CA VAL A 513 8.49 -2.73 16.75
C VAL A 513 9.61 -2.51 17.78
N HIS A 514 10.47 -3.51 18.02
CA HIS A 514 11.64 -3.35 18.86
C HIS A 514 12.58 -2.25 18.35
N TYR A 515 12.79 -2.21 17.03
CA TYR A 515 13.61 -1.19 16.38
C TYR A 515 13.03 0.22 16.58
N ASN A 516 11.72 0.41 16.33
CA ASN A 516 11.05 1.69 16.51
C ASN A 516 11.00 2.14 17.98
N LEU A 517 10.81 1.19 18.90
CA LEU A 517 10.88 1.46 20.34
C LEU A 517 12.28 1.92 20.73
N GLY A 518 13.33 1.30 20.19
CA GLY A 518 14.72 1.72 20.39
C GLY A 518 14.98 3.15 19.91
N ILE A 519 14.44 3.54 18.74
CA ILE A 519 14.52 4.94 18.25
C ILE A 519 13.86 5.91 19.22
N LEU A 520 12.67 5.57 19.71
CA LEU A 520 11.92 6.39 20.65
C LEU A 520 12.71 6.60 21.97
N GLN A 521 13.25 5.51 22.51
CA GLN A 521 14.04 5.52 23.74
C GLN A 521 15.35 6.31 23.57
N GLN A 522 16.02 6.15 22.43
CA GLN A 522 17.22 6.92 22.09
C GLN A 522 16.92 8.42 21.96
N GLY A 523 15.80 8.80 21.37
CA GLY A 523 15.34 10.19 21.29
C GLY A 523 15.10 10.82 22.67
N ARG A 524 14.71 10.01 23.68
CA ARG A 524 14.58 10.40 25.08
C ARG A 524 15.90 10.34 25.87
N LYS A 525 17.01 10.01 25.21
CA LYS A 525 18.33 9.77 25.81
C LYS A 525 18.40 8.58 26.79
N ASN A 526 17.40 7.69 26.74
CA ASN A 526 17.38 6.43 27.51
C ASN A 526 18.19 5.37 26.74
N TYR A 527 19.51 5.55 26.68
CA TYR A 527 20.37 4.75 25.80
C TYR A 527 20.43 3.28 26.21
N ASP A 528 20.39 2.94 27.50
CA ASP A 528 20.46 1.56 27.96
C ASP A 528 19.24 0.73 27.49
N GLU A 529 18.05 1.29 27.62
CA GLU A 529 16.82 0.66 27.11
C GLU A 529 16.81 0.59 25.58
N ALA A 530 17.30 1.64 24.91
CA ALA A 530 17.42 1.64 23.45
C ALA A 530 18.36 0.52 22.95
N ILE A 531 19.50 0.32 23.61
CA ILE A 531 20.45 -0.75 23.33
C ILE A 531 19.77 -2.12 23.42
N LEU A 532 19.02 -2.39 24.49
CA LEU A 532 18.27 -3.63 24.66
C LEU A 532 17.23 -3.83 23.57
N SER A 533 16.52 -2.77 23.20
CA SER A 533 15.51 -2.80 22.15
C SER A 533 16.13 -3.09 20.78
N TYR A 534 17.24 -2.45 20.42
CA TYR A 534 17.97 -2.74 19.17
C TYR A 534 18.57 -4.15 19.16
N GLN A 535 19.10 -4.63 20.27
CA GLN A 535 19.60 -6.02 20.37
C GLN A 535 18.48 -7.03 20.13
N ARG A 536 17.28 -6.82 20.68
CA ARG A 536 16.10 -7.66 20.42
C ARG A 536 15.67 -7.58 18.95
N ALA A 537 15.69 -6.38 18.35
CA ALA A 537 15.41 -6.21 16.93
C ALA A 537 16.34 -7.04 16.05
N ILE A 538 17.65 -7.00 16.34
CA ILE A 538 18.68 -7.78 15.64
C ILE A 538 18.50 -9.28 15.89
N HIS A 539 18.19 -9.70 17.12
CA HIS A 539 17.93 -11.10 17.44
C HIS A 539 16.80 -11.69 16.60
N PHE A 540 15.68 -10.96 16.46
CA PHE A 540 14.53 -11.43 15.68
C PHE A 540 14.69 -11.24 14.16
N ARG A 541 15.51 -10.27 13.73
CA ARG A 541 15.86 -10.06 12.32
C ARG A 541 17.32 -9.67 12.17
N PRO A 542 18.21 -10.65 12.08
CA PRO A 542 19.67 -10.41 11.95
C PRO A 542 20.07 -9.63 10.69
N SER A 543 19.24 -9.60 9.66
CA SER A 543 19.49 -8.86 8.41
C SER A 543 19.07 -7.38 8.45
N LEU A 544 18.59 -6.85 9.58
CA LEU A 544 18.14 -5.46 9.73
C LEU A 544 19.35 -4.53 9.94
N ALA A 545 20.07 -4.19 8.87
CA ALA A 545 21.31 -3.39 8.92
C ALA A 545 21.14 -2.07 9.68
N GLN A 546 20.00 -1.39 9.55
CA GLN A 546 19.73 -0.12 10.24
C GLN A 546 19.73 -0.27 11.78
N ALA A 547 19.35 -1.44 12.31
CA ALA A 547 19.39 -1.68 13.74
C ALA A 547 20.83 -1.74 14.27
N TYR A 548 21.77 -2.27 13.48
CA TYR A 548 23.19 -2.26 13.85
C TYR A 548 23.78 -0.85 13.84
N VAL A 549 23.38 -0.01 12.89
CA VAL A 549 23.78 1.41 12.82
C VAL A 549 23.33 2.15 14.09
N ASN A 550 22.05 2.03 14.44
CA ASN A 550 21.48 2.74 15.59
C ASN A 550 21.99 2.17 16.93
N LEU A 551 22.18 0.84 17.02
CA LEU A 551 22.83 0.22 18.19
C LEU A 551 24.27 0.73 18.36
N GLY A 552 25.03 0.83 17.25
CA GLY A 552 26.36 1.41 17.26
C GLY A 552 26.37 2.85 17.77
N ALA A 553 25.46 3.68 17.28
CA ALA A 553 25.32 5.06 17.72
C ALA A 553 24.96 5.16 19.23
N ALA A 554 24.02 4.34 19.71
CA ALA A 554 23.64 4.30 21.11
C ALA A 554 24.81 3.86 22.02
N LEU A 555 25.57 2.83 21.60
CA LEU A 555 26.76 2.38 22.31
C LEU A 555 27.87 3.45 22.37
N ILE A 556 28.05 4.21 21.29
CA ILE A 556 28.97 5.36 21.26
C ILE A 556 28.55 6.42 22.28
N SER A 557 27.26 6.74 22.33
CA SER A 557 26.72 7.74 23.26
C SER A 557 26.91 7.37 24.74
N VAL A 558 26.96 6.07 25.05
CA VAL A 558 27.24 5.55 26.42
C VAL A 558 28.76 5.34 26.67
N GLY A 559 29.60 5.57 25.68
CA GLY A 559 31.05 5.39 25.79
C GLY A 559 31.55 3.96 25.58
N ARG A 560 30.69 3.00 25.18
CA ARG A 560 31.03 1.60 24.93
C ARG A 560 31.62 1.39 23.52
N GLY A 561 32.70 2.11 23.20
CA GLY A 561 33.26 2.20 21.85
C GLY A 561 33.77 0.89 21.25
N THR A 562 34.28 -0.04 22.08
CA THR A 562 34.73 -1.36 21.59
C THR A 562 33.58 -2.22 21.09
N GLU A 563 32.49 -2.23 21.80
CA GLU A 563 31.28 -2.94 21.42
C GLU A 563 30.62 -2.29 20.22
N ALA A 564 30.55 -0.95 20.19
CA ALA A 564 30.06 -0.21 19.02
C ALA A 564 30.83 -0.58 17.76
N ALA A 565 32.17 -0.65 17.82
CA ALA A 565 32.99 -1.03 16.68
C ALA A 565 32.68 -2.44 16.18
N ALA A 566 32.47 -3.40 17.09
CA ALA A 566 32.11 -4.77 16.73
C ALA A 566 30.74 -4.84 16.05
N VAL A 567 29.73 -4.15 16.61
CA VAL A 567 28.37 -4.10 16.09
C VAL A 567 28.32 -3.43 14.71
N LEU A 568 28.99 -2.28 14.55
CA LEU A 568 29.05 -1.57 13.27
C LEU A 568 29.75 -2.39 12.19
N ARG A 569 30.82 -3.12 12.54
CA ARG A 569 31.50 -4.04 11.64
C ARG A 569 30.59 -5.18 11.19
N ALA A 570 29.85 -5.78 12.13
CA ALA A 570 28.88 -6.81 11.83
C ALA A 570 27.76 -6.29 10.90
N GLY A 571 27.24 -5.08 11.15
CA GLY A 571 26.23 -4.44 10.30
C GLY A 571 26.72 -4.17 8.88
N ALA A 572 27.97 -3.74 8.72
CA ALA A 572 28.60 -3.48 7.43
C ALA A 572 28.81 -4.76 6.60
N SER A 573 29.01 -5.91 7.24
CA SER A 573 29.27 -7.21 6.58
C SER A 573 28.01 -7.98 6.18
N LEU A 574 26.79 -7.46 6.49
CA LEU A 574 25.54 -8.15 6.20
C LEU A 574 25.31 -8.32 4.69
N ASP A 575 24.84 -9.52 4.31
CA ASP A 575 24.42 -9.79 2.93
C ASP A 575 23.03 -9.23 2.66
N GLY A 576 22.90 -8.45 1.60
CA GLY A 576 21.64 -7.86 1.14
C GLY A 576 20.93 -8.71 0.08
N SER A 577 21.42 -9.88 -0.27
CA SER A 577 20.81 -10.73 -1.28
C SER A 577 19.41 -11.19 -0.86
N GLY A 578 18.41 -10.96 -1.71
CA GLY A 578 17.02 -11.36 -1.43
C GLY A 578 16.21 -10.43 -0.54
N LEU A 579 16.77 -9.30 -0.08
CA LEU A 579 16.00 -8.33 0.69
C LEU A 579 15.08 -7.51 -0.22
N LYS A 580 13.86 -7.25 0.26
CA LYS A 580 12.87 -6.42 -0.45
C LYS A 580 13.32 -4.97 -0.61
N ASP A 581 14.11 -4.45 0.32
CA ASP A 581 14.65 -3.09 0.33
C ASP A 581 16.18 -3.10 0.30
N LYS A 582 16.69 -3.50 -0.85
CA LYS A 582 18.13 -3.58 -1.07
C LYS A 582 18.80 -2.21 -0.94
N ARG A 583 18.15 -1.14 -1.46
CA ARG A 583 18.70 0.23 -1.41
C ARG A 583 18.89 0.72 0.02
N ALA A 584 17.86 0.59 0.87
CA ALA A 584 17.97 0.98 2.28
C ALA A 584 18.99 0.13 3.04
N HIS A 585 19.10 -1.16 2.71
CA HIS A 585 20.09 -2.05 3.31
C HIS A 585 21.52 -1.64 2.92
N GLU A 586 21.79 -1.40 1.65
CA GLU A 586 23.10 -0.95 1.15
C GLU A 586 23.48 0.41 1.75
N ALA A 587 22.55 1.35 1.83
CA ALA A 587 22.76 2.63 2.48
C ALA A 587 23.12 2.47 3.96
N ALA A 588 22.44 1.58 4.70
CA ALA A 588 22.73 1.30 6.10
C ALA A 588 24.13 0.69 6.29
N ARG A 589 24.56 -0.20 5.39
CA ARG A 589 25.92 -0.76 5.42
C ARG A 589 27.00 0.30 5.25
N VAL A 590 26.81 1.23 4.29
CA VAL A 590 27.70 2.40 4.12
C VAL A 590 27.70 3.24 5.38
N GLN A 591 26.53 3.55 5.94
CA GLN A 591 26.39 4.35 7.16
C GLN A 591 27.09 3.69 8.36
N ALA A 592 27.04 2.36 8.49
CA ALA A 592 27.77 1.63 9.51
C ALA A 592 29.30 1.82 9.38
N LEU A 593 29.82 1.77 8.14
CA LEU A 593 31.25 2.01 7.90
C LEU A 593 31.67 3.46 8.17
N LEU A 594 30.80 4.43 7.87
CA LEU A 594 31.05 5.83 8.16
C LEU A 594 31.08 6.10 9.66
N GLN A 595 30.15 5.55 10.43
CA GLN A 595 30.15 5.66 11.89
C GLN A 595 31.35 4.95 12.52
N LEU A 596 31.73 3.79 11.99
CA LEU A 596 32.92 3.06 12.42
C LEU A 596 34.19 3.86 12.18
N GLY A 597 34.29 4.52 11.01
CA GLY A 597 35.39 5.42 10.68
C GLY A 597 35.45 6.62 11.61
N ALA A 598 34.31 7.26 11.87
CA ALA A 598 34.22 8.38 12.82
C ALA A 598 34.64 7.96 14.23
N LEU A 599 34.17 6.85 14.74
CA LEU A 599 34.58 6.30 16.03
C LEU A 599 36.10 6.09 16.13
N TYR A 600 36.74 5.53 15.08
CA TYR A 600 38.17 5.37 15.05
C TYR A 600 38.92 6.71 14.93
N ALA A 601 38.37 7.68 14.21
CA ALA A 601 38.94 9.02 14.09
C ALA A 601 38.94 9.77 15.43
N ASP A 602 37.84 9.63 16.20
CA ASP A 602 37.69 10.21 17.53
C ASP A 602 38.62 9.58 18.56
N GLN A 603 38.91 8.28 18.41
CA GLN A 603 39.91 7.56 19.22
C GLN A 603 41.37 7.86 18.79
N GLY A 604 41.59 8.75 17.82
CA GLY A 604 42.93 9.02 17.25
C GLY A 604 43.50 7.93 16.37
N ARG A 605 42.75 6.86 16.07
CA ARG A 605 43.17 5.71 15.25
C ARG A 605 42.96 6.02 13.76
N LEU A 606 43.60 7.07 13.26
CA LEU A 606 43.34 7.64 11.94
C LEU A 606 43.54 6.65 10.77
N GLN A 607 44.50 5.71 10.84
CA GLN A 607 44.73 4.72 9.80
C GLN A 607 43.57 3.72 9.71
N ARG A 608 42.95 3.34 10.85
CA ARG A 608 41.79 2.47 10.88
C ARG A 608 40.55 3.22 10.37
N ALA A 609 40.41 4.50 10.70
CA ALA A 609 39.36 5.36 10.16
C ALA A 609 39.45 5.44 8.63
N LEU A 610 40.65 5.72 8.10
CA LEU A 610 40.90 5.76 6.65
C LEU A 610 40.56 4.45 5.96
N SER A 611 40.92 3.30 6.58
CA SER A 611 40.55 1.99 6.05
C SER A 611 39.04 1.78 5.98
N ALA A 612 38.30 2.16 7.05
CA ALA A 612 36.85 2.06 7.08
C ALA A 612 36.16 2.96 6.02
N TYR A 613 36.65 4.17 5.84
CA TYR A 613 36.11 5.08 4.81
C TYR A 613 36.42 4.63 3.38
N ARG A 614 37.61 4.05 3.15
CA ARG A 614 37.94 3.41 1.85
C ARG A 614 37.08 2.18 1.59
N GLU A 615 36.75 1.41 2.62
CA GLU A 615 35.79 0.29 2.51
C GLU A 615 34.38 0.81 2.18
N ALA A 616 33.93 1.88 2.83
CA ALA A 616 32.67 2.54 2.53
C ALA A 616 32.61 3.00 1.07
N LEU A 617 33.70 3.59 0.55
CA LEU A 617 33.79 4.02 -0.84
C LEU A 617 33.68 2.85 -1.83
N ARG A 618 34.30 1.68 -1.54
CA ARG A 618 34.18 0.50 -2.39
C ARG A 618 32.78 -0.12 -2.35
N ALA A 619 32.10 0.00 -1.22
CA ALA A 619 30.75 -0.53 -1.00
C ALA A 619 29.65 0.46 -1.42
N LEU A 620 30.02 1.63 -1.95
CA LEU A 620 29.11 2.71 -2.27
C LEU A 620 28.22 2.33 -3.46
N PRO A 621 26.89 2.26 -3.28
CA PRO A 621 26.00 1.98 -4.38
C PRO A 621 25.72 3.25 -5.20
N ASP A 622 25.40 3.08 -6.50
CA ASP A 622 25.15 4.19 -7.44
C ASP A 622 24.10 5.21 -6.99
N HIS A 623 23.14 4.78 -6.17
CA HIS A 623 22.06 5.63 -5.65
C HIS A 623 22.44 6.40 -4.38
N TYR A 624 23.59 6.13 -3.79
CA TYR A 624 24.03 6.79 -2.54
C TYR A 624 24.91 7.99 -2.88
N PRO A 625 24.61 9.19 -2.33
CA PRO A 625 25.37 10.38 -2.64
C PRO A 625 26.79 10.32 -2.04
N PRO A 626 27.85 10.42 -2.88
CA PRO A 626 29.23 10.14 -2.45
C PRO A 626 29.92 11.26 -1.69
N GLN A 627 29.41 12.50 -1.75
CA GLN A 627 30.10 13.70 -1.25
C GLN A 627 30.51 13.61 0.21
N SER A 628 29.65 13.03 1.09
CA SER A 628 29.96 12.85 2.52
C SER A 628 31.13 11.90 2.74
N VAL A 629 31.20 10.82 1.96
CA VAL A 629 32.30 9.86 2.03
C VAL A 629 33.62 10.50 1.58
N TYR A 630 33.58 11.26 0.49
CA TYR A 630 34.74 12.01 -0.01
C TYR A 630 35.23 13.04 1.02
N ASN A 631 34.32 13.79 1.65
CA ASN A 631 34.64 14.74 2.68
C ASN A 631 35.34 14.11 3.89
N LEU A 632 34.82 12.99 4.40
CA LEU A 632 35.39 12.27 5.53
C LEU A 632 36.78 11.66 5.22
N LEU A 633 36.97 11.19 3.97
CA LEU A 633 38.29 10.75 3.46
C LEU A 633 39.26 11.93 3.48
N GLY A 634 38.87 13.08 2.91
CA GLY A 634 39.70 14.29 2.88
C GLY A 634 40.06 14.77 4.28
N GLU A 635 39.13 14.79 5.21
CA GLU A 635 39.34 15.21 6.59
C GLU A 635 40.34 14.27 7.30
N THR A 636 40.16 12.96 7.17
CA THR A 636 41.04 11.97 7.79
C THR A 636 42.48 12.07 7.23
N LEU A 637 42.61 12.21 5.89
CA LEU A 637 43.90 12.40 5.25
C LEU A 637 44.56 13.71 5.66
N SER A 638 43.80 14.80 5.82
CA SER A 638 44.29 16.07 6.35
C SER A 638 44.84 15.94 7.76
N ARG A 639 44.18 15.15 8.64
CA ARG A 639 44.66 14.81 9.99
C ARG A 639 45.91 13.91 9.97
N LEU A 640 46.06 13.07 8.94
CA LEU A 640 47.27 12.27 8.68
C LEU A 640 48.37 13.04 7.98
N GLN A 641 48.21 14.36 7.75
CA GLN A 641 49.15 15.26 7.08
C GLN A 641 49.34 14.94 5.60
N GLN A 642 48.49 14.16 4.98
CA GLN A 642 48.51 13.85 3.53
C GLN A 642 47.69 14.90 2.77
N TYR A 643 48.17 16.14 2.77
CA TYR A 643 47.41 17.31 2.35
C TYR A 643 47.04 17.31 0.86
N ALA A 644 47.94 16.86 -0.02
CA ALA A 644 47.70 16.81 -1.45
C ALA A 644 46.59 15.80 -1.83
N GLU A 645 46.57 14.63 -1.15
CA GLU A 645 45.50 13.65 -1.36
C GLU A 645 44.15 14.13 -0.74
N ALA A 646 44.21 14.77 0.44
CA ALA A 646 43.05 15.35 1.08
C ALA A 646 42.37 16.39 0.20
N GLU A 647 43.14 17.27 -0.44
CA GLU A 647 42.64 18.32 -1.35
C GLU A 647 41.88 17.71 -2.52
N ARG A 648 42.41 16.64 -3.14
CA ARG A 648 41.75 15.95 -4.24
C ARG A 648 40.36 15.41 -3.81
N TRP A 649 40.25 14.87 -2.61
CA TRP A 649 38.99 14.33 -2.11
C TRP A 649 37.97 15.42 -1.77
N PHE A 650 38.42 16.59 -1.25
CA PHE A 650 37.53 17.72 -1.05
C PHE A 650 37.02 18.29 -2.39
N GLN A 651 37.89 18.40 -3.40
CA GLN A 651 37.50 18.81 -4.73
C GLN A 651 36.51 17.82 -5.35
N ALA A 652 36.71 16.48 -5.19
CA ALA A 652 35.76 15.45 -5.63
C ALA A 652 34.40 15.58 -4.92
N SER A 653 34.42 15.87 -3.61
CA SER A 653 33.18 16.09 -2.83
C SER A 653 32.38 17.28 -3.38
N LEU A 654 33.05 18.40 -3.64
CA LEU A 654 32.44 19.62 -4.18
C LEU A 654 32.04 19.48 -5.66
N ALA A 655 32.75 18.66 -6.42
CA ALA A 655 32.38 18.35 -7.81
C ALA A 655 31.10 17.49 -7.86
N SER A 656 30.95 16.57 -6.90
CA SER A 656 29.73 15.74 -6.76
C SER A 656 28.53 16.54 -6.28
N GLN A 657 28.74 17.44 -5.30
CA GLN A 657 27.71 18.32 -4.75
C GLN A 657 28.32 19.71 -4.45
N PRO A 658 28.14 20.70 -5.36
CA PRO A 658 28.70 22.04 -5.19
C PRO A 658 28.22 22.79 -3.94
N ASP A 659 27.08 22.43 -3.37
CA ASP A 659 26.48 23.07 -2.21
C ASP A 659 26.67 22.26 -0.92
N HIS A 660 27.64 21.34 -0.89
CA HIS A 660 27.92 20.53 0.29
C HIS A 660 28.66 21.33 1.36
N VAL A 661 27.93 21.92 2.31
CA VAL A 661 28.46 22.83 3.33
C VAL A 661 29.61 22.25 4.14
N PRO A 662 29.58 21.00 4.64
CA PRO A 662 30.71 20.43 5.40
C PRO A 662 32.01 20.41 4.58
N ALA A 663 31.95 20.15 3.27
CA ALA A 663 33.17 20.16 2.44
C ALA A 663 33.75 21.56 2.26
N HIS A 664 32.93 22.60 2.17
CA HIS A 664 33.43 24.00 2.16
C HIS A 664 34.20 24.33 3.42
N ILE A 665 33.69 23.94 4.61
CA ILE A 665 34.33 24.17 5.90
C ILE A 665 35.64 23.40 6.01
N THR A 666 35.64 22.09 5.72
CA THR A 666 36.82 21.24 5.88
C THR A 666 37.92 21.56 4.87
N TYR A 667 37.55 21.91 3.66
CA TYR A 667 38.48 22.39 2.64
C TYR A 667 39.07 23.75 3.01
N GLY A 668 38.24 24.68 3.49
CA GLY A 668 38.70 25.94 4.06
C GLY A 668 39.73 25.77 5.17
N LYS A 669 39.47 24.84 6.12
CA LYS A 669 40.40 24.47 7.20
C LYS A 669 41.73 23.93 6.67
N LEU A 670 41.68 23.10 5.61
CA LEU A 670 42.89 22.57 4.97
C LEU A 670 43.73 23.71 4.37
N LEU A 671 43.11 24.57 3.59
CA LEU A 671 43.78 25.70 2.91
C LEU A 671 44.36 26.71 3.89
N ALA A 672 43.67 26.97 5.01
CA ALA A 672 44.10 27.87 6.06
C ALA A 672 45.44 27.50 6.75
N ARG A 673 45.87 26.23 6.60
CA ARG A 673 47.19 25.78 7.10
C ARG A 673 48.35 26.33 6.28
N ASN A 674 48.12 26.73 5.04
CA ASN A 674 49.12 27.35 4.19
C ASN A 674 48.90 28.88 4.19
N SER A 675 49.88 29.62 4.74
CA SER A 675 49.81 31.08 4.84
C SER A 675 49.64 31.78 3.48
N SER A 676 50.11 31.20 2.39
CA SER A 676 49.91 31.74 1.02
C SER A 676 48.49 31.57 0.50
N ARG A 677 47.69 30.70 1.09
CA ARG A 677 46.31 30.39 0.59
C ARG A 677 45.20 30.83 1.57
N VAL A 678 45.51 31.67 2.50
CA VAL A 678 44.58 32.16 3.52
C VAL A 678 43.37 32.88 2.91
N LEU A 679 43.58 33.72 1.89
CA LEU A 679 42.49 34.40 1.19
C LEU A 679 41.58 33.44 0.43
N GLU A 680 42.13 32.37 -0.09
CA GLU A 680 41.35 31.31 -0.74
C GLU A 680 40.53 30.56 0.30
N ALA A 681 41.10 30.21 1.44
CA ALA A 681 40.40 29.58 2.55
C ALA A 681 39.20 30.42 3.02
N GLU A 682 39.37 31.74 3.15
CA GLU A 682 38.28 32.62 3.56
C GLU A 682 37.12 32.61 2.55
N ARG A 683 37.39 32.58 1.27
CA ARG A 683 36.34 32.47 0.24
C ARG A 683 35.47 31.23 0.44
N TRP A 684 36.05 30.13 0.83
CA TRP A 684 35.32 28.88 1.11
C TRP A 684 34.47 29.00 2.38
N PHE A 685 34.93 29.60 3.45
CA PHE A 685 34.12 29.87 4.65
C PHE A 685 32.97 30.83 4.34
N LEU A 686 33.22 31.92 3.58
CA LEU A 686 32.19 32.87 3.16
C LEU A 686 31.14 32.20 2.26
N ARG A 687 31.55 31.25 1.43
CA ARG A 687 30.60 30.46 0.63
C ARG A 687 29.76 29.53 1.49
N ALA A 688 30.36 28.85 2.47
CA ALA A 688 29.62 28.04 3.45
C ALA A 688 28.57 28.87 4.20
N ARG A 689 28.95 30.08 4.67
CA ARG A 689 28.06 31.01 5.35
C ARG A 689 26.88 31.48 4.48
N ARG A 690 27.09 31.67 3.19
CA ARG A 690 26.01 32.03 2.23
C ARG A 690 25.07 30.85 1.98
N LEU A 691 25.59 29.63 1.94
CA LEU A 691 24.80 28.41 1.70
C LEU A 691 23.96 28.00 2.93
N ALA A 692 24.48 28.22 4.13
CA ALA A 692 23.82 27.86 5.38
C ALA A 692 24.00 28.95 6.45
N PRO A 693 23.27 30.08 6.32
CA PRO A 693 23.40 31.23 7.24
C PRO A 693 22.86 30.97 8.63
N ASP A 694 22.08 29.93 8.83
CA ASP A 694 21.47 29.54 10.12
C ASP A 694 22.10 28.26 10.71
N ASP A 695 23.25 27.81 10.17
CA ASP A 695 23.99 26.65 10.70
C ASP A 695 25.04 27.15 11.72
N PRO A 696 24.88 26.82 13.03
CA PRO A 696 25.84 27.21 14.05
C PRO A 696 27.26 26.75 13.80
N SER A 697 27.44 25.59 13.15
CA SER A 697 28.74 25.00 12.85
C SER A 697 29.53 25.84 11.86
N VAL A 698 28.86 26.44 10.88
CA VAL A 698 29.51 27.34 9.87
C VAL A 698 30.10 28.54 10.56
N HIS A 699 29.31 29.23 11.38
CA HIS A 699 29.72 30.42 12.12
C HIS A 699 30.84 30.09 13.11
N HIS A 700 30.71 28.97 13.83
CA HIS A 700 31.74 28.52 14.76
C HIS A 700 33.09 28.32 14.06
N HIS A 701 33.10 27.55 12.95
CA HIS A 701 34.36 27.26 12.26
C HIS A 701 34.94 28.45 11.53
N TYR A 702 34.11 29.36 11.01
CA TYR A 702 34.58 30.59 10.45
C TYR A 702 35.15 31.52 11.54
N GLY A 703 34.51 31.61 12.72
CA GLY A 703 35.03 32.33 13.84
C GLY A 703 36.39 31.82 14.34
N LEU A 704 36.60 30.49 14.38
CA LEU A 704 37.88 29.87 14.70
C LEU A 704 38.96 30.26 13.64
N PHE A 705 38.60 30.27 12.36
CA PHE A 705 39.50 30.73 11.33
C PHE A 705 39.90 32.21 11.51
N LEU A 706 38.93 33.09 11.76
CA LEU A 706 39.18 34.51 12.00
C LEU A 706 40.06 34.74 13.26
N THR A 707 39.84 33.97 14.31
CA THR A 707 40.70 34.00 15.48
C THR A 707 42.14 33.64 15.16
N SER A 708 42.36 32.63 14.30
CA SER A 708 43.69 32.22 13.85
C SER A 708 44.42 33.29 13.02
N GLN A 709 43.65 34.17 12.38
CA GLN A 709 44.18 35.32 11.60
C GLN A 709 44.30 36.60 12.44
N GLY A 710 44.04 36.57 13.75
CA GLY A 710 44.11 37.73 14.63
C GLY A 710 42.94 38.72 14.47
N ARG A 711 41.91 38.41 13.69
CA ARG A 711 40.70 39.25 13.46
C ARG A 711 39.71 39.01 14.60
N LEU A 712 40.09 39.42 15.82
CA LEU A 712 39.40 39.03 17.05
C LEU A 712 37.96 39.58 17.13
N VAL A 713 37.71 40.79 16.63
CA VAL A 713 36.38 41.41 16.68
C VAL A 713 35.41 40.66 15.78
N GLU A 714 35.78 40.38 14.58
CA GLU A 714 34.96 39.63 13.62
C GLU A 714 34.79 38.18 14.09
N ALA A 715 35.84 37.58 14.67
CA ALA A 715 35.73 36.24 15.25
C ALA A 715 34.70 36.19 16.39
N ALA A 716 34.66 37.24 17.24
CA ALA A 716 33.66 37.31 18.32
C ALA A 716 32.24 37.43 17.79
N GLU A 717 32.00 38.17 16.69
CA GLU A 717 30.69 38.28 16.07
C GLU A 717 30.22 36.96 15.51
N GLU A 718 31.07 36.23 14.80
CA GLU A 718 30.72 34.91 14.24
C GLU A 718 30.49 33.87 15.32
N GLN A 719 31.32 33.86 16.40
CA GLN A 719 31.11 32.96 17.52
C GLN A 719 29.83 33.28 18.32
N LEU A 720 29.53 34.57 18.50
CA LEU A 720 28.30 35.05 19.10
C LEU A 720 27.09 34.55 18.30
N ARG A 721 27.14 34.73 16.99
CA ARG A 721 26.06 34.24 16.12
C ARG A 721 25.87 32.73 16.20
N ALA A 722 26.94 31.94 16.26
CA ALA A 722 26.86 30.49 16.46
C ALA A 722 26.14 30.12 17.76
N ALA A 723 26.48 30.81 18.88
CA ALA A 723 25.88 30.59 20.19
C ALA A 723 24.40 31.04 20.24
N GLU A 724 24.02 32.12 19.55
CA GLU A 724 22.64 32.60 19.46
C GLU A 724 21.76 31.62 18.72
N LEU A 725 22.26 30.99 17.64
CA LEU A 725 21.57 30.00 16.85
C LEU A 725 21.36 28.68 17.62
N SER A 726 22.27 28.36 18.55
CA SER A 726 22.18 27.15 19.38
C SER A 726 22.41 27.42 20.85
N ARG A 727 21.48 28.12 21.48
CA ARG A 727 21.59 28.56 22.91
C ARG A 727 21.69 27.42 23.91
N SER A 728 21.25 26.23 23.56
CA SER A 728 21.35 25.05 24.45
C SER A 728 22.71 24.35 24.36
N ASP A 729 23.59 24.78 23.45
CA ASP A 729 24.92 24.20 23.28
C ASP A 729 25.94 24.89 24.22
N TYR A 730 26.45 24.10 25.13
CA TYR A 730 27.44 24.54 26.12
C TYR A 730 28.75 24.94 25.45
N GLU A 731 29.28 24.14 24.50
CA GLU A 731 30.58 24.38 23.87
C GLU A 731 30.56 25.66 23.00
N LEU A 732 29.49 25.91 22.30
CA LEU A 732 29.30 27.14 21.53
C LEU A 732 29.17 28.36 22.43
N SER A 733 28.47 28.22 23.56
CA SER A 733 28.38 29.30 24.59
C SER A 733 29.73 29.65 25.16
N VAL A 734 30.55 28.65 25.49
CA VAL A 734 31.94 28.86 25.98
C VAL A 734 32.82 29.45 24.89
N ALA A 735 32.70 29.02 23.64
CA ALA A 735 33.46 29.53 22.50
C ALA A 735 33.15 31.02 22.25
N ALA A 736 31.88 31.42 22.27
CA ALA A 736 31.45 32.80 22.13
C ALA A 736 31.98 33.67 23.26
N ALA A 737 31.83 33.21 24.52
CA ALA A 737 32.36 33.91 25.68
C ALA A 737 33.88 34.09 25.60
N SER A 738 34.61 33.07 25.15
CA SER A 738 36.07 33.14 25.01
C SER A 738 36.48 34.12 23.88
N ALA A 739 35.78 34.12 22.77
CA ALA A 739 36.08 35.04 21.65
C ALA A 739 35.73 36.47 22.02
N LEU A 740 34.64 36.73 22.69
CA LEU A 740 34.25 38.03 23.21
C LEU A 740 35.29 38.57 24.21
N ARG A 741 35.81 37.73 25.11
CA ARG A 741 36.89 38.07 26.00
C ARG A 741 38.19 38.46 25.24
N GLN A 742 38.51 37.72 24.19
CA GLN A 742 39.69 38.03 23.35
C GLN A 742 39.53 39.32 22.54
N ALA A 743 38.31 39.66 22.19
CA ALA A 743 37.97 40.94 21.55
C ALA A 743 37.77 42.10 22.53
N ASP A 744 38.10 41.92 23.83
CA ASP A 744 37.93 42.83 24.94
C ASP A 744 36.48 43.30 25.22
N ARG A 745 35.51 42.57 24.76
CA ARG A 745 34.05 42.75 25.06
C ARG A 745 33.69 42.00 26.32
N ARG A 746 34.24 42.45 27.45
CA ARG A 746 34.26 41.71 28.72
C ARG A 746 32.87 41.53 29.34
N ASP A 747 32.00 42.51 29.25
CA ASP A 747 30.65 42.46 29.81
C ASP A 747 29.80 41.45 29.10
N GLU A 748 29.87 41.36 27.79
CA GLU A 748 29.17 40.37 27.00
C GLU A 748 29.75 38.97 27.21
N ALA A 749 31.06 38.85 27.35
CA ALA A 749 31.70 37.59 27.70
C ALA A 749 31.20 37.06 29.07
N GLU A 750 30.99 37.95 30.04
CA GLU A 750 30.38 37.56 31.35
C GLU A 750 28.99 36.98 31.21
N VAL A 751 28.14 37.60 30.38
CA VAL A 751 26.77 37.09 30.13
C VAL A 751 26.83 35.66 29.58
N TRP A 752 27.67 35.41 28.59
CA TRP A 752 27.78 34.11 27.97
C TRP A 752 28.47 33.03 28.82
N TYR A 753 29.49 33.40 29.65
CA TYR A 753 30.05 32.48 30.65
C TYR A 753 29.05 32.16 31.75
N ARG A 754 28.21 33.10 32.16
CA ARG A 754 27.12 32.87 33.11
C ARG A 754 26.08 31.94 32.50
N HIS A 755 25.73 32.12 31.24
CA HIS A 755 24.83 31.24 30.50
C HIS A 755 25.43 29.82 30.40
N ALA A 756 26.67 29.67 30.03
CA ALA A 756 27.36 28.39 29.99
C ALA A 756 27.35 27.68 31.36
N ALA A 757 27.62 28.44 32.47
CA ALA A 757 27.53 27.87 33.82
C ALA A 757 26.12 27.40 34.20
N SER A 758 25.07 28.06 33.69
CA SER A 758 23.68 27.61 33.88
C SER A 758 23.32 26.34 33.08
N LEU A 759 23.95 26.13 31.91
CA LEU A 759 23.76 24.93 31.13
C LEU A 759 24.40 23.68 31.74
N ARG A 760 25.60 23.86 32.37
CA ARG A 760 26.30 22.77 33.05
C ARG A 760 26.74 23.18 34.44
N PRO A 761 25.82 23.25 35.42
CA PRO A 761 26.13 23.76 36.77
C PRO A 761 27.05 22.86 37.58
N HIS A 762 27.19 21.59 37.19
CA HIS A 762 28.05 20.63 37.91
C HIS A 762 29.46 20.49 37.29
N GLU A 763 29.79 21.31 36.28
CA GLU A 763 31.11 21.30 35.65
C GLU A 763 32.00 22.39 36.24
N ALA A 764 33.08 21.99 36.90
CA ALA A 764 34.02 22.94 37.57
C ALA A 764 34.57 23.98 36.62
N ARG A 765 34.92 23.62 35.38
CA ARG A 765 35.45 24.50 34.33
C ARG A 765 34.52 25.69 34.02
N SER A 766 33.20 25.46 34.06
CA SER A 766 32.20 26.52 33.82
C SER A 766 32.33 27.63 34.87
N HIS A 767 32.46 27.25 36.13
CA HIS A 767 32.59 28.19 37.23
C HIS A 767 33.98 28.83 37.28
N THR A 768 35.05 28.11 36.89
CA THR A 768 36.39 28.66 36.75
C THR A 768 36.42 29.78 35.69
N ASN A 769 35.84 29.51 34.49
CA ASN A 769 35.76 30.49 33.42
C ASN A 769 34.91 31.71 33.81
N LEU A 770 33.78 31.51 34.47
CA LEU A 770 32.94 32.58 35.00
C LEU A 770 33.68 33.41 36.06
N GLY A 771 34.40 32.75 36.97
CA GLY A 771 35.24 33.43 37.95
C GLY A 771 36.32 34.28 37.33
N ALA A 772 36.96 33.79 36.25
CA ALA A 772 38.02 34.51 35.55
C ALA A 772 37.50 35.79 34.85
N ILE A 773 36.34 35.76 34.22
CA ILE A 773 35.78 36.97 33.58
C ILE A 773 35.27 37.96 34.62
N LEU A 774 34.65 37.50 35.70
CA LEU A 774 34.22 38.34 36.81
C LEU A 774 35.41 39.03 37.48
N HIS A 775 36.55 38.36 37.62
CA HIS A 775 37.81 38.93 38.10
C HIS A 775 38.28 40.06 37.15
N LEU A 776 38.31 39.83 35.84
CA LEU A 776 38.72 40.86 34.87
C LEU A 776 37.76 42.06 34.84
N ASN A 777 36.47 41.86 35.16
CA ASN A 777 35.47 42.92 35.24
C ASN A 777 35.45 43.65 36.61
N GLY A 778 36.41 43.35 37.51
CA GLY A 778 36.48 43.98 38.83
C GLY A 778 35.39 43.50 39.81
N LYS A 779 34.61 42.49 39.52
CA LYS A 779 33.53 41.96 40.35
C LYS A 779 34.07 40.88 41.31
N TYR A 780 35.08 41.28 42.14
CA TYR A 780 35.93 40.40 42.93
C TYR A 780 35.17 39.48 43.88
N LYS A 781 34.10 39.98 44.58
CA LYS A 781 33.30 39.14 45.48
C LYS A 781 32.56 38.01 44.73
N GLN A 782 32.02 38.29 43.55
CA GLN A 782 31.36 37.31 42.76
C GLN A 782 32.36 36.33 42.12
N ALA A 783 33.52 36.80 41.70
CA ALA A 783 34.61 35.95 41.19
C ALA A 783 35.07 34.94 42.25
N ALA A 784 35.24 35.39 43.52
CA ALA A 784 35.59 34.51 44.62
C ALA A 784 34.54 33.43 44.88
N ALA A 785 33.26 33.79 44.81
CA ALA A 785 32.17 32.82 44.93
C ALA A 785 32.20 31.77 43.80
N ALA A 786 32.38 32.19 42.55
CA ALA A 786 32.50 31.29 41.40
C ALA A 786 33.71 30.35 41.49
N TYR A 787 34.87 30.84 41.89
CA TYR A 787 36.05 30.00 42.11
C TYR A 787 35.88 29.02 43.27
N LYS A 788 35.23 29.43 44.38
CA LYS A 788 34.90 28.51 45.47
C LYS A 788 33.98 27.40 45.04
N GLU A 789 32.97 27.70 44.22
CA GLU A 789 32.07 26.69 43.64
C GLU A 789 32.81 25.75 42.70
N ALA A 790 33.72 26.27 41.87
CA ALA A 790 34.57 25.43 41.01
C ALA A 790 35.43 24.48 41.86
N LEU A 791 36.04 24.95 42.96
CA LEU A 791 36.83 24.10 43.83
C LEU A 791 35.99 23.14 44.69
N ARG A 792 34.75 23.48 44.97
CA ARG A 792 33.81 22.53 45.60
C ARG A 792 33.53 21.33 44.69
N LEU A 793 33.41 21.58 43.38
CA LEU A 793 33.19 20.56 42.38
C LEU A 793 34.47 19.77 42.03
N GLN A 794 35.63 20.48 41.97
CA GLN A 794 36.92 19.90 41.68
C GLN A 794 38.01 20.49 42.61
N PRO A 795 38.24 19.89 43.79
CA PRO A 795 39.11 20.49 44.85
C PRO A 795 40.58 20.63 44.46
N GLY A 796 41.09 19.90 43.49
CA GLY A 796 42.50 19.91 43.08
C GLY A 796 42.83 20.73 41.83
N ASP A 797 41.91 21.58 41.31
CA ASP A 797 42.20 22.38 40.11
C ASP A 797 43.21 23.50 40.41
N ALA A 798 44.46 23.28 40.00
CA ALA A 798 45.59 24.19 40.21
C ALA A 798 45.35 25.60 39.62
N THR A 799 44.65 25.68 38.48
CA THR A 799 44.32 26.94 37.80
C THR A 799 43.36 27.76 38.64
N THR A 800 42.31 27.15 39.15
CA THR A 800 41.31 27.83 39.99
C THR A 800 41.91 28.24 41.34
N ILE A 801 42.77 27.39 41.98
CA ILE A 801 43.51 27.73 43.22
C ILE A 801 44.39 28.94 42.98
N THR A 802 45.22 28.96 41.95
CA THR A 802 46.07 30.06 41.59
C THR A 802 45.28 31.36 41.36
N ASN A 803 44.18 31.29 40.64
CA ASN A 803 43.33 32.46 40.39
C ASN A 803 42.66 33.00 41.66
N LEU A 804 42.23 32.10 42.55
CA LEU A 804 41.66 32.50 43.86
C LEU A 804 42.72 33.14 44.77
N HIS A 805 43.98 32.65 44.79
CA HIS A 805 45.08 33.28 45.53
C HIS A 805 45.41 34.68 45.01
N LYS A 806 45.49 34.86 43.67
CA LYS A 806 45.67 36.18 43.04
C LYS A 806 44.55 37.13 43.42
N LEU A 807 43.33 36.66 43.45
CA LEU A 807 42.16 37.45 43.84
C LEU A 807 42.18 37.80 45.33
N ALA A 808 42.56 36.86 46.17
CA ALA A 808 42.71 37.12 47.63
C ALA A 808 43.75 38.20 47.93
N ALA A 809 44.89 38.25 47.20
CA ALA A 809 45.89 39.29 47.31
C ALA A 809 45.41 40.67 46.83
N ILE A 810 44.41 40.81 46.06
CA ILE A 810 43.74 42.04 45.62
C ILE A 810 42.70 42.50 46.61
N LEU A 811 42.06 41.59 47.31
CA LEU A 811 41.00 41.85 48.33
C LEU A 811 41.58 42.12 49.75
N ALA A 812 42.80 41.64 49.98
CA ALA A 812 43.57 41.96 51.18
C ALA A 812 44.19 43.35 51.11
#